data_990fd72b2f624786b21c5ae2ae12244c
#
_entry.id   990fd72b2f624786b21c5ae2ae12244c
#
_cell.length_a   1.000
_cell.length_b   1.000
_cell.length_c   1.000
_cell.angle_alpha   90.00
_cell.angle_beta   90.00
_cell.angle_gamma   90.00
#
_symmetry.space_group_name_H-M   'P 1'
#
loop_
_entity.id
_entity.type
_entity.pdbx_description
1 polymer ?
#
loop_
_entity_poly.entity_id
_entity_poly.type
_entity_poly.pdbx_seq_one_letter_code
_entity_poly.pdbx_strand_id
1 'polypeptide(L)'
;MTRFPPRTDRSTRGRSHLLERYIARSLLWPTLQLAGVLLAIMLLERGLRLLQEISALGIPGRYLGPLLIRLVPYYAQQALPFGFVVAVILVLSRMGRNREWEAMASAGISPSRIARIMALTACVVAAATLVISGFIEPLGRHGYRRLHAVAVNEARLVAIRPGAIYDRIPGVMLTASGNRHGHLEGVFVRLENGPQGPLLVSAHSAAIRVAQDPPTLQFVLERGEMLIGGVRAVQFDRITLNHPMMLEQTRWKRGRDVRELTLLELTDLPPGDPAGQRRQLAELYGKVARAMGLLALPWIALPLLAGSRGERRWMAVATIAFLVVAYYHSVNLSRNLGASGEIALTRMAGVTALLPVLAGALVWRLGSGVRQHAPVTLPFTLPRLRFGAGPRWRHRWPSLPRGMPDLLTGYLVGKLAAMTLTVLAGLVLILQVIDLLERGETLVAAGEGLAGFLRYAWLRLPATVLQAGPLAMLGGGLLAFALLRSSNELVAIHGQGISAAGVLLRVSIVPICFGLLLVGVSEVWSPRAQVAYTAWWGKLDPATSAPTGQSRRWFRIGPDLVEVGAAEKSSTVLRDVRIYQVAADRQKLREWVHADEARWNGAGWTLHRAERWNPAGGPALQVEQSSSWQTKLKPAPLARFLAAPVPLTGRDAWLAARDSVPIDRADTVYDTRLYMTVSLAIVPMLMLFLATALVVVPRKEVVLGQCLFQAATAGLAYLVLDGWLQVLGQSGSVPPPLAVAAAPLLFGTFALELILNSETNI
;
A
#
# COMPACT_ATOMS: atom_id res chain seq x y z
N MET A 1 -31.09 -76.16 -5.42
CA MET A 1 -30.14 -75.30 -6.12
C MET A 1 -30.91 -74.27 -6.93
N THR A 2 -31.19 -73.08 -6.29
CA THR A 2 -31.88 -71.94 -6.93
C THR A 2 -30.88 -70.83 -7.11
N ARG A 3 -30.47 -70.55 -8.33
CA ARG A 3 -29.57 -69.49 -8.77
C ARG A 3 -30.35 -68.13 -8.61
N PHE A 4 -29.88 -67.22 -7.74
CA PHE A 4 -30.32 -65.84 -7.74
C PHE A 4 -29.70 -65.10 -8.93
N PRO A 5 -30.46 -64.30 -9.66
CA PRO A 5 -29.88 -63.49 -10.74
C PRO A 5 -29.05 -62.35 -10.15
N PRO A 6 -27.99 -61.87 -10.82
CA PRO A 6 -27.17 -60.76 -10.33
C PRO A 6 -27.98 -59.49 -10.34
N ARG A 7 -28.08 -58.84 -9.17
CA ARG A 7 -28.67 -57.50 -9.02
C ARG A 7 -27.88 -56.49 -9.86
N THR A 8 -28.52 -56.03 -10.90
CA THR A 8 -27.98 -54.97 -11.77
C THR A 8 -27.77 -53.69 -11.01
N ASP A 9 -26.56 -53.19 -11.08
CA ASP A 9 -25.86 -52.12 -10.42
C ASP A 9 -26.37 -50.71 -10.83
N ARG A 10 -27.66 -50.39 -10.58
CA ARG A 10 -28.21 -49.06 -10.81
C ARG A 10 -28.05 -48.10 -9.59
N SER A 11 -27.73 -48.63 -8.40
CA SER A 11 -27.63 -47.86 -7.16
C SER A 11 -26.28 -47.20 -6.93
N THR A 12 -25.23 -47.64 -7.62
CA THR A 12 -23.85 -47.10 -7.44
C THR A 12 -23.58 -45.81 -8.22
N ARG A 13 -24.27 -45.57 -9.33
CA ARG A 13 -24.13 -44.28 -10.08
C ARG A 13 -24.72 -43.09 -9.35
N GLY A 14 -25.83 -43.21 -8.63
CA GLY A 14 -26.44 -42.11 -7.86
C GLY A 14 -25.63 -41.67 -6.65
N ARG A 15 -24.88 -42.59 -6.01
CA ARG A 15 -24.04 -42.28 -4.83
C ARG A 15 -22.71 -41.62 -5.20
N SER A 16 -22.21 -41.81 -6.41
CA SER A 16 -20.98 -41.16 -6.87
C SER A 16 -21.11 -39.64 -7.04
N HIS A 17 -22.25 -39.17 -7.54
CA HIS A 17 -22.51 -37.76 -7.75
C HIS A 17 -22.68 -36.94 -6.44
N LEU A 18 -23.10 -37.59 -5.35
CA LEU A 18 -23.24 -36.92 -4.05
C LEU A 18 -21.88 -36.52 -3.46
N LEU A 19 -20.90 -37.43 -3.52
CA LEU A 19 -19.54 -37.14 -3.03
C LEU A 19 -18.86 -36.08 -3.88
N GLU A 20 -18.99 -36.14 -5.19
CA GLU A 20 -18.45 -35.15 -6.12
C GLU A 20 -19.01 -33.75 -5.84
N ARG A 21 -20.33 -33.65 -5.69
CA ARG A 21 -21.03 -32.42 -5.32
C ARG A 21 -20.61 -31.89 -3.95
N TYR A 22 -20.46 -32.78 -2.97
CA TYR A 22 -20.03 -32.39 -1.61
C TYR A 22 -18.62 -31.78 -1.63
N ILE A 23 -17.64 -32.45 -2.23
CA ILE A 23 -16.25 -31.99 -2.31
C ILE A 23 -16.16 -30.70 -3.14
N ALA A 24 -16.82 -30.66 -4.30
CA ALA A 24 -16.82 -29.48 -5.18
C ALA A 24 -17.42 -28.24 -4.44
N ARG A 25 -18.58 -28.40 -3.81
CA ARG A 25 -19.23 -27.30 -3.07
C ARG A 25 -18.41 -26.87 -1.85
N SER A 26 -17.80 -27.82 -1.13
CA SER A 26 -16.96 -27.56 0.02
C SER A 26 -15.67 -26.82 -0.34
N LEU A 27 -15.21 -26.87 -1.60
CA LEU A 27 -14.04 -26.15 -2.10
C LEU A 27 -14.42 -24.82 -2.78
N LEU A 28 -15.38 -24.82 -3.69
CA LEU A 28 -15.72 -23.64 -4.50
C LEU A 28 -16.24 -22.48 -3.64
N TRP A 29 -17.14 -22.76 -2.68
CA TRP A 29 -17.70 -21.70 -1.85
C TRP A 29 -16.66 -20.99 -0.96
N PRO A 30 -15.83 -21.69 -0.18
CA PRO A 30 -14.72 -21.05 0.54
C PRO A 30 -13.71 -20.37 -0.39
N THR A 31 -13.46 -20.94 -1.60
CA THR A 31 -12.58 -20.27 -2.58
C THR A 31 -13.11 -18.90 -2.96
N LEU A 32 -14.39 -18.79 -3.30
CA LEU A 32 -14.99 -17.50 -3.67
C LEU A 32 -14.98 -16.52 -2.49
N GLN A 33 -15.29 -16.98 -1.27
CA GLN A 33 -15.25 -16.13 -0.08
C GLN A 33 -13.83 -15.62 0.19
N LEU A 34 -12.83 -16.50 0.19
CA LEU A 34 -11.44 -16.15 0.44
C LEU A 34 -10.85 -15.29 -0.69
N ALA A 35 -11.18 -15.60 -1.94
CA ALA A 35 -10.80 -14.76 -3.06
C ALA A 35 -11.43 -13.36 -2.97
N GLY A 36 -12.70 -13.25 -2.55
CA GLY A 36 -13.38 -11.99 -2.30
C GLY A 36 -12.73 -11.17 -1.19
N VAL A 37 -12.35 -11.82 -0.09
CA VAL A 37 -11.62 -11.15 1.01
C VAL A 37 -10.23 -10.68 0.56
N LEU A 38 -9.47 -11.54 -0.11
CA LEU A 38 -8.15 -11.17 -0.64
C LEU A 38 -8.24 -10.05 -1.66
N LEU A 39 -9.21 -10.12 -2.56
CA LEU A 39 -9.48 -9.06 -3.54
C LEU A 39 -9.80 -7.73 -2.84
N ALA A 40 -10.65 -7.76 -1.83
CA ALA A 40 -11.00 -6.56 -1.05
C ALA A 40 -9.77 -5.97 -0.35
N ILE A 41 -8.92 -6.80 0.27
CA ILE A 41 -7.67 -6.37 0.91
C ILE A 41 -6.73 -5.73 -0.11
N MET A 42 -6.53 -6.37 -1.28
CA MET A 42 -5.63 -5.86 -2.32
C MET A 42 -6.16 -4.57 -2.96
N LEU A 43 -7.48 -4.48 -3.21
CA LEU A 43 -8.11 -3.27 -3.72
C LEU A 43 -8.07 -2.13 -2.71
N LEU A 44 -8.20 -2.43 -1.43
CA LEU A 44 -8.08 -1.44 -0.38
C LEU A 44 -6.67 -0.86 -0.34
N GLU A 45 -5.67 -1.71 -0.26
CA GLU A 45 -4.28 -1.29 -0.22
C GLU A 45 -3.95 -0.41 -1.43
N ARG A 46 -4.37 -0.82 -2.62
CA ARG A 46 -4.19 -0.02 -3.83
C ARG A 46 -5.03 1.25 -3.82
N GLY A 47 -6.25 1.19 -3.29
CA GLY A 47 -7.13 2.33 -3.11
C GLY A 47 -6.51 3.41 -2.22
N LEU A 48 -5.90 3.02 -1.12
CA LEU A 48 -5.17 3.94 -0.23
C LEU A 48 -3.98 4.58 -0.93
N ARG A 49 -3.19 3.81 -1.68
CA ARG A 49 -2.09 4.36 -2.50
C ARG A 49 -2.60 5.31 -3.57
N LEU A 50 -3.69 4.95 -4.27
CA LEU A 50 -4.33 5.83 -5.25
C LEU A 50 -4.88 7.11 -4.62
N LEU A 51 -5.47 7.03 -3.44
CA LEU A 51 -5.93 8.20 -2.70
C LEU A 51 -4.78 9.15 -2.38
N GLN A 52 -3.64 8.63 -1.94
CA GLN A 52 -2.43 9.41 -1.70
C GLN A 52 -1.91 10.05 -3.00
N GLU A 53 -1.89 9.30 -4.09
CA GLU A 53 -1.49 9.77 -5.41
C GLU A 53 -2.45 10.86 -5.93
N ILE A 54 -3.76 10.61 -5.87
CA ILE A 54 -4.84 11.55 -6.21
C ILE A 54 -4.70 12.83 -5.38
N SER A 55 -4.48 12.68 -4.08
CA SER A 55 -4.29 13.83 -3.19
C SER A 55 -3.01 14.60 -3.51
N ALA A 56 -1.89 13.93 -3.75
CA ALA A 56 -0.62 14.55 -4.07
C ALA A 56 -0.63 15.25 -5.44
N LEU A 57 -1.32 14.70 -6.42
CA LEU A 57 -1.46 15.25 -7.77
C LEU A 57 -2.62 16.25 -7.90
N GLY A 58 -3.51 16.33 -6.91
CA GLY A 58 -4.71 17.18 -6.99
C GLY A 58 -5.79 16.64 -7.93
N ILE A 59 -5.79 15.34 -8.21
CA ILE A 59 -6.80 14.70 -9.08
C ILE A 59 -8.17 14.78 -8.40
N PRO A 60 -9.25 15.15 -9.12
CA PRO A 60 -10.60 15.15 -8.57
C PRO A 60 -11.02 13.77 -8.04
N GLY A 61 -11.58 13.72 -6.83
CA GLY A 61 -11.97 12.46 -6.17
C GLY A 61 -12.97 11.60 -6.94
N ARG A 62 -13.73 12.19 -7.90
CA ARG A 62 -14.65 11.46 -8.80
C ARG A 62 -14.00 10.38 -9.64
N TYR A 63 -12.67 10.47 -9.86
CA TYR A 63 -11.91 9.47 -10.61
C TYR A 63 -11.56 8.23 -9.80
N LEU A 64 -11.63 8.29 -8.46
CA LEU A 64 -11.21 7.18 -7.60
C LEU A 64 -12.00 5.89 -7.85
N GLY A 65 -13.33 5.97 -7.80
CA GLY A 65 -14.21 4.81 -8.03
C GLY A 65 -14.00 4.16 -9.39
N PRO A 66 -14.09 4.92 -10.50
CA PRO A 66 -13.82 4.39 -11.85
C PRO A 66 -12.41 3.80 -12.04
N LEU A 67 -11.37 4.36 -11.40
CA LEU A 67 -10.01 3.81 -11.43
C LEU A 67 -9.92 2.49 -10.66
N LEU A 68 -10.52 2.41 -9.47
CA LEU A 68 -10.56 1.18 -8.68
C LEU A 68 -11.30 0.04 -9.38
N ILE A 69 -12.46 0.32 -9.99
CA ILE A 69 -13.24 -0.68 -10.73
C ILE A 69 -12.41 -1.30 -11.86
N ARG A 70 -11.61 -0.49 -12.57
CA ARG A 70 -10.75 -0.98 -13.65
C ARG A 70 -9.55 -1.78 -13.18
N LEU A 71 -9.20 -1.70 -11.90
CA LEU A 71 -8.15 -2.52 -11.27
C LEU A 71 -8.69 -3.84 -10.71
N VAL A 72 -10.03 -3.99 -10.56
CA VAL A 72 -10.63 -5.25 -10.07
C VAL A 72 -10.13 -6.49 -10.83
N PRO A 73 -10.10 -6.53 -12.17
CA PRO A 73 -9.63 -7.72 -12.90
C PRO A 73 -8.17 -8.05 -12.63
N TYR A 74 -7.32 -7.03 -12.49
CA TYR A 74 -5.89 -7.20 -12.19
C TYR A 74 -5.67 -7.89 -10.83
N TYR A 75 -6.42 -7.51 -9.81
CA TYR A 75 -6.32 -8.14 -8.49
C TYR A 75 -7.11 -9.45 -8.40
N ALA A 76 -8.22 -9.59 -9.13
CA ALA A 76 -9.01 -10.81 -9.16
C ALA A 76 -8.23 -12.00 -9.74
N GLN A 77 -7.40 -11.78 -10.77
CA GLN A 77 -6.54 -12.82 -11.33
C GLN A 77 -5.50 -13.37 -10.34
N GLN A 78 -5.17 -12.60 -9.30
CA GLN A 78 -4.27 -13.02 -8.22
C GLN A 78 -5.06 -13.60 -7.04
N ALA A 79 -6.12 -12.91 -6.62
CA ALA A 79 -6.92 -13.29 -5.47
C ALA A 79 -7.58 -14.67 -5.64
N LEU A 80 -8.04 -15.01 -6.84
CA LEU A 80 -8.73 -16.28 -7.12
C LEU A 80 -7.82 -17.52 -6.93
N PRO A 81 -6.60 -17.58 -7.50
CA PRO A 81 -5.66 -18.67 -7.24
C PRO A 81 -5.25 -18.79 -5.77
N PHE A 82 -4.89 -17.67 -5.13
CA PHE A 82 -4.51 -17.71 -3.72
C PHE A 82 -5.68 -18.08 -2.80
N GLY A 83 -6.88 -17.60 -3.10
CA GLY A 83 -8.11 -18.02 -2.42
C GLY A 83 -8.35 -19.52 -2.53
N PHE A 84 -8.10 -20.12 -3.69
CA PHE A 84 -8.20 -21.55 -3.90
C PHE A 84 -7.15 -22.35 -3.10
N VAL A 85 -5.90 -21.89 -3.07
CA VAL A 85 -4.83 -22.50 -2.25
C VAL A 85 -5.25 -22.55 -0.77
N VAL A 86 -5.69 -21.42 -0.23
CA VAL A 86 -6.11 -21.32 1.17
C VAL A 86 -7.37 -22.18 1.42
N ALA A 87 -8.32 -22.19 0.50
CA ALA A 87 -9.53 -23.04 0.59
C ALA A 87 -9.18 -24.53 0.63
N VAL A 88 -8.28 -25.01 -0.23
CA VAL A 88 -7.79 -26.38 -0.24
C VAL A 88 -7.17 -26.75 1.12
N ILE A 89 -6.29 -25.90 1.65
CA ILE A 89 -5.66 -26.11 2.96
C ILE A 89 -6.71 -26.18 4.08
N LEU A 90 -7.66 -25.25 4.11
CA LEU A 90 -8.70 -25.19 5.15
C LEU A 90 -9.64 -26.40 5.07
N VAL A 91 -10.10 -26.76 3.87
CA VAL A 91 -11.04 -27.88 3.67
C VAL A 91 -10.37 -29.20 4.02
N LEU A 92 -9.16 -29.46 3.54
CA LEU A 92 -8.42 -30.67 3.88
C LEU A 92 -8.10 -30.76 5.38
N SER A 93 -7.76 -29.64 5.99
CA SER A 93 -7.53 -29.56 7.44
C SER A 93 -8.81 -29.82 8.25
N ARG A 94 -9.98 -29.32 7.81
CA ARG A 94 -11.29 -29.58 8.42
C ARG A 94 -11.67 -31.04 8.32
N MET A 95 -11.55 -31.63 7.10
CA MET A 95 -11.84 -33.04 6.86
C MET A 95 -10.98 -33.95 7.74
N GLY A 96 -9.69 -33.57 7.97
CA GLY A 96 -8.82 -34.28 8.89
C GLY A 96 -9.22 -34.18 10.36
N ARG A 97 -9.71 -33.03 10.82
CA ARG A 97 -10.22 -32.86 12.20
C ARG A 97 -11.51 -33.62 12.46
N ASN A 98 -12.40 -33.62 11.48
CA ASN A 98 -13.69 -34.28 11.57
C ASN A 98 -13.62 -35.80 11.29
N ARG A 99 -12.42 -36.37 11.10
CA ARG A 99 -12.19 -37.79 10.74
C ARG A 99 -12.91 -38.24 9.46
N GLU A 100 -13.25 -37.30 8.57
CA GLU A 100 -13.91 -37.59 7.29
C GLU A 100 -13.03 -38.47 6.39
N TRP A 101 -11.68 -38.35 6.53
CA TRP A 101 -10.71 -39.20 5.83
C TRP A 101 -10.85 -40.68 6.21
N GLU A 102 -10.96 -40.93 7.51
CA GLU A 102 -11.10 -42.30 8.04
C GLU A 102 -12.43 -42.92 7.60
N ALA A 103 -13.50 -42.11 7.59
CA ALA A 103 -14.83 -42.53 7.13
C ALA A 103 -14.84 -42.80 5.62
N MET A 104 -14.19 -41.98 4.80
CA MET A 104 -14.08 -42.24 3.36
C MET A 104 -13.20 -43.46 3.03
N ALA A 105 -12.10 -43.65 3.75
CA ALA A 105 -11.21 -44.79 3.60
C ALA A 105 -11.91 -46.11 3.99
N SER A 106 -12.68 -46.12 5.10
CA SER A 106 -13.47 -47.28 5.50
C SER A 106 -14.60 -47.61 4.51
N ALA A 107 -15.12 -46.62 3.78
CA ALA A 107 -16.06 -46.77 2.67
C ALA A 107 -15.40 -47.22 1.36
N GLY A 108 -14.09 -47.49 1.33
CA GLY A 108 -13.35 -47.97 0.15
C GLY A 108 -13.04 -46.85 -0.88
N ILE A 109 -13.17 -45.59 -0.53
CA ILE A 109 -12.90 -44.47 -1.44
C ILE A 109 -11.39 -44.21 -1.49
N SER A 110 -10.79 -44.38 -2.65
CA SER A 110 -9.34 -44.17 -2.83
C SER A 110 -8.97 -42.70 -2.79
N PRO A 111 -7.80 -42.32 -2.20
CA PRO A 111 -7.30 -40.95 -2.19
C PRO A 111 -7.16 -40.35 -3.61
N SER A 112 -6.81 -41.18 -4.61
CA SER A 112 -6.72 -40.74 -6.00
C SER A 112 -8.06 -40.30 -6.59
N ARG A 113 -9.18 -40.88 -6.14
CA ARG A 113 -10.53 -40.45 -6.56
C ARG A 113 -10.85 -39.07 -6.00
N ILE A 114 -10.49 -38.84 -4.76
CA ILE A 114 -10.68 -37.51 -4.11
C ILE A 114 -9.81 -36.47 -4.80
N ALA A 115 -8.53 -36.79 -5.07
CA ALA A 115 -7.62 -35.88 -5.78
C ALA A 115 -8.16 -35.53 -7.19
N ARG A 116 -8.75 -36.48 -7.91
CA ARG A 116 -9.38 -36.19 -9.22
C ARG A 116 -10.58 -35.27 -9.14
N ILE A 117 -11.44 -35.42 -8.14
CA ILE A 117 -12.57 -34.50 -7.92
C ILE A 117 -12.07 -33.10 -7.59
N MET A 118 -11.06 -33.00 -6.73
CA MET A 118 -10.43 -31.71 -6.42
C MET A 118 -9.70 -31.10 -7.62
N ALA A 119 -9.06 -31.91 -8.47
CA ALA A 119 -8.44 -31.47 -9.72
C ALA A 119 -9.47 -30.92 -10.72
N LEU A 120 -10.69 -31.50 -10.77
CA LEU A 120 -11.77 -30.99 -11.59
C LEU A 120 -12.22 -29.60 -11.11
N THR A 121 -12.32 -29.37 -9.79
CA THR A 121 -12.60 -28.03 -9.23
C THR A 121 -11.45 -27.07 -9.49
N ALA A 122 -10.19 -27.51 -9.41
CA ALA A 122 -9.01 -26.73 -9.79
C ALA A 122 -9.04 -26.32 -11.26
N CYS A 123 -9.53 -27.21 -12.16
CA CYS A 123 -9.70 -26.92 -13.59
C CYS A 123 -10.70 -25.75 -13.81
N VAL A 124 -11.82 -25.75 -13.09
CA VAL A 124 -12.80 -24.65 -13.16
C VAL A 124 -12.17 -23.33 -12.69
N VAL A 125 -11.44 -23.35 -11.58
CA VAL A 125 -10.75 -22.15 -11.06
C VAL A 125 -9.64 -21.70 -12.01
N ALA A 126 -8.87 -22.62 -12.59
CA ALA A 126 -7.82 -22.33 -13.56
C ALA A 126 -8.40 -21.71 -14.83
N ALA A 127 -9.51 -22.25 -15.35
CA ALA A 127 -10.21 -21.69 -16.51
C ALA A 127 -10.73 -20.28 -16.22
N ALA A 128 -11.35 -20.05 -15.05
CA ALA A 128 -11.80 -18.72 -14.64
C ALA A 128 -10.62 -17.74 -14.52
N THR A 129 -9.50 -18.19 -13.93
CA THR A 129 -8.27 -17.37 -13.83
C THR A 129 -7.73 -17.02 -15.21
N LEU A 130 -7.72 -17.98 -16.16
CA LEU A 130 -7.25 -17.76 -17.53
C LEU A 130 -8.16 -16.78 -18.29
N VAL A 131 -9.48 -16.88 -18.13
CA VAL A 131 -10.43 -15.93 -18.72
C VAL A 131 -10.20 -14.52 -18.16
N ILE A 132 -10.05 -14.40 -16.85
CA ILE A 132 -9.79 -13.07 -16.22
C ILE A 132 -8.46 -12.52 -16.71
N SER A 133 -7.37 -13.28 -16.65
CA SER A 133 -6.03 -12.82 -17.03
C SER A 133 -5.85 -12.64 -18.53
N GLY A 134 -6.58 -13.42 -19.33
CA GLY A 134 -6.47 -13.43 -20.80
C GLY A 134 -7.31 -12.38 -21.51
N PHE A 135 -8.48 -12.04 -20.95
CA PHE A 135 -9.43 -11.15 -21.63
C PHE A 135 -9.81 -9.92 -20.80
N ILE A 136 -10.15 -10.08 -19.52
CA ILE A 136 -10.75 -9.01 -18.73
C ILE A 136 -9.64 -8.06 -18.20
N GLU A 137 -8.54 -8.63 -17.70
CA GLU A 137 -7.42 -7.84 -17.15
C GLU A 137 -6.76 -6.93 -18.19
N PRO A 138 -6.42 -7.39 -19.42
CA PRO A 138 -5.82 -6.51 -20.42
C PRO A 138 -6.69 -5.29 -20.76
N LEU A 139 -8.00 -5.47 -20.88
CA LEU A 139 -8.96 -4.39 -21.12
C LEU A 139 -9.06 -3.44 -19.93
N GLY A 140 -9.09 -4.00 -18.71
CA GLY A 140 -9.07 -3.23 -17.46
C GLY A 140 -7.81 -2.37 -17.34
N ARG A 141 -6.65 -2.92 -17.64
CA ARG A 141 -5.34 -2.24 -17.60
C ARG A 141 -5.27 -1.07 -18.58
N HIS A 142 -5.67 -1.29 -19.83
CA HIS A 142 -5.73 -0.21 -20.82
C HIS A 142 -6.71 0.89 -20.39
N GLY A 143 -7.90 0.51 -19.94
CA GLY A 143 -8.89 1.45 -19.42
C GLY A 143 -8.40 2.24 -18.20
N TYR A 144 -7.67 1.60 -17.29
CA TYR A 144 -7.05 2.26 -16.14
C TYR A 144 -6.03 3.31 -16.58
N ARG A 145 -5.07 2.95 -17.45
CA ARG A 145 -4.04 3.88 -17.94
C ARG A 145 -4.63 5.09 -18.65
N ARG A 146 -5.62 4.86 -19.53
CA ARG A 146 -6.30 5.95 -20.23
C ARG A 146 -7.00 6.89 -19.25
N LEU A 147 -7.75 6.35 -18.30
CA LEU A 147 -8.48 7.14 -17.32
C LEU A 147 -7.54 7.90 -16.37
N HIS A 148 -6.47 7.23 -15.92
CA HIS A 148 -5.45 7.85 -15.08
C HIS A 148 -4.79 9.04 -15.77
N ALA A 149 -4.46 8.91 -17.05
CA ALA A 149 -3.89 10.01 -17.82
C ALA A 149 -4.87 11.20 -17.98
N VAL A 150 -6.13 10.91 -18.27
CA VAL A 150 -7.16 11.96 -18.33
C VAL A 150 -7.28 12.65 -16.96
N ALA A 151 -7.32 11.89 -15.89
CA ALA A 151 -7.41 12.41 -14.53
C ALA A 151 -6.20 13.28 -14.13
N VAL A 152 -4.98 12.83 -14.46
CA VAL A 152 -3.74 13.61 -14.22
C VAL A 152 -3.71 14.89 -15.06
N ASN A 153 -4.13 14.84 -16.33
CA ASN A 153 -4.19 16.02 -17.16
C ASN A 153 -5.22 17.03 -16.65
N GLU A 154 -6.39 16.57 -16.23
CA GLU A 154 -7.39 17.44 -15.62
C GLU A 154 -6.89 18.04 -14.30
N ALA A 155 -6.20 17.25 -13.47
CA ALA A 155 -5.63 17.72 -12.21
C ALA A 155 -4.59 18.83 -12.39
N ARG A 156 -3.79 18.75 -13.45
CA ARG A 156 -2.85 19.81 -13.80
C ARG A 156 -3.54 21.15 -14.07
N LEU A 157 -4.81 21.11 -14.45
CA LEU A 157 -5.58 22.27 -14.88
C LEU A 157 -6.49 22.86 -13.79
N VAL A 158 -7.03 22.04 -12.89
CA VAL A 158 -8.15 22.42 -12.01
C VAL A 158 -7.79 22.44 -10.52
N ALA A 159 -6.80 21.66 -10.10
CA ALA A 159 -6.57 21.40 -8.68
C ALA A 159 -5.51 22.29 -8.04
N ILE A 160 -5.63 23.61 -8.19
CA ILE A 160 -4.78 24.55 -7.45
C ILE A 160 -5.33 24.68 -6.04
N ARG A 161 -4.59 24.13 -5.06
CA ARG A 161 -4.92 24.24 -3.63
C ARG A 161 -4.43 25.57 -3.08
N PRO A 162 -5.22 26.25 -2.27
CA PRO A 162 -4.77 27.45 -1.58
C PRO A 162 -3.47 27.20 -0.80
N GLY A 163 -2.51 28.10 -0.96
CA GLY A 163 -1.24 28.03 -0.24
C GLY A 163 -0.18 27.11 -0.82
N ALA A 164 -0.51 26.21 -1.76
CA ALA A 164 0.47 25.37 -2.41
C ALA A 164 1.19 26.08 -3.55
N ILE A 165 2.44 25.68 -3.79
CA ILE A 165 3.25 26.14 -4.92
C ILE A 165 3.17 25.09 -6.04
N TYR A 166 2.78 25.53 -7.23
CA TYR A 166 2.68 24.70 -8.43
C TYR A 166 3.79 25.08 -9.41
N ASP A 167 4.80 24.24 -9.51
CA ASP A 167 5.94 24.34 -10.41
C ASP A 167 6.05 23.16 -11.40
N ARG A 168 4.98 22.38 -11.51
CA ARG A 168 4.94 21.14 -12.30
C ARG A 168 4.81 21.36 -13.81
N ILE A 169 4.46 22.57 -14.23
CA ILE A 169 4.43 22.95 -15.64
C ILE A 169 5.78 23.58 -15.96
N PRO A 170 6.57 23.02 -16.90
CA PRO A 170 7.88 23.57 -17.24
C PRO A 170 7.78 25.07 -17.57
N GLY A 171 8.55 25.89 -16.84
CA GLY A 171 8.58 27.34 -17.05
C GLY A 171 7.41 28.13 -16.45
N VAL A 172 6.49 27.47 -15.69
CA VAL A 172 5.38 28.14 -15.01
C VAL A 172 5.38 27.80 -13.52
N MET A 173 5.47 28.80 -12.68
CA MET A 173 5.18 28.68 -11.25
C MET A 173 3.92 29.46 -10.93
N LEU A 174 3.03 28.83 -10.14
CA LEU A 174 1.76 29.43 -9.74
C LEU A 174 1.46 29.14 -8.27
N THR A 175 0.96 30.14 -7.54
CA THR A 175 0.38 29.97 -6.21
C THR A 175 -0.86 30.85 -6.07
N ALA A 176 -1.83 30.39 -5.25
CA ALA A 176 -3.07 31.14 -4.99
C ALA A 176 -3.39 31.13 -3.48
N SER A 177 -4.05 32.17 -2.99
CA SER A 177 -4.49 32.24 -1.59
C SER A 177 -5.85 31.55 -1.36
N GLY A 178 -6.71 31.53 -2.39
CA GLY A 178 -8.04 30.93 -2.34
C GLY A 178 -8.39 30.23 -3.67
N ASN A 179 -9.34 29.29 -3.60
CA ASN A 179 -9.95 28.66 -4.78
C ASN A 179 -11.44 28.46 -4.48
N ARG A 180 -12.31 29.19 -5.19
CA ARG A 180 -13.76 29.03 -5.12
C ARG A 180 -14.31 28.55 -6.45
N HIS A 181 -14.69 27.28 -6.55
CA HIS A 181 -15.30 26.68 -7.73
C HIS A 181 -14.49 26.86 -9.03
N GLY A 182 -13.16 26.81 -8.95
CA GLY A 182 -12.28 26.96 -10.10
C GLY A 182 -11.84 28.41 -10.38
N HIS A 183 -12.34 29.40 -9.64
CA HIS A 183 -11.81 30.76 -9.61
C HIS A 183 -10.78 30.89 -8.50
N LEU A 184 -9.57 31.22 -8.89
CA LEU A 184 -8.45 31.40 -7.98
C LEU A 184 -8.46 32.84 -7.45
N GLU A 185 -8.23 33.00 -6.15
CA GLU A 185 -8.14 34.31 -5.48
C GLU A 185 -6.70 34.54 -5.02
N GLY A 186 -6.21 35.80 -5.11
CA GLY A 186 -4.86 36.19 -4.71
C GLY A 186 -3.79 35.33 -5.40
N VAL A 187 -3.69 35.49 -6.70
CA VAL A 187 -2.87 34.63 -7.56
C VAL A 187 -1.55 35.30 -7.89
N PHE A 188 -0.46 34.52 -7.71
CA PHE A 188 0.86 34.89 -8.16
C PHE A 188 1.34 33.87 -9.20
N VAL A 189 1.71 34.34 -10.40
CA VAL A 189 2.20 33.54 -11.52
C VAL A 189 3.55 34.05 -11.94
N ARG A 190 4.51 33.12 -12.15
CA ARG A 190 5.79 33.40 -12.79
C ARG A 190 5.91 32.55 -14.05
N LEU A 191 6.20 33.20 -15.17
CA LEU A 191 6.53 32.56 -16.45
C LEU A 191 8.00 32.83 -16.77
N GLU A 192 8.76 31.75 -17.05
CA GLU A 192 10.20 31.89 -17.39
C GLU A 192 10.42 32.47 -18.79
N ASN A 193 9.56 32.10 -19.73
CA ASN A 193 9.69 32.44 -21.13
C ASN A 193 8.74 33.58 -21.54
N GLY A 194 8.91 34.76 -20.94
CA GLY A 194 8.22 35.96 -21.40
C GLY A 194 8.96 36.64 -22.58
N PRO A 195 8.27 37.53 -23.33
CA PRO A 195 8.84 38.19 -24.52
C PRO A 195 10.11 39.04 -24.25
N GLN A 196 10.31 39.47 -23.03
CA GLN A 196 11.41 40.30 -22.58
C GLN A 196 12.08 39.77 -21.30
N GLY A 197 12.08 38.46 -21.09
CA GLY A 197 12.59 37.81 -19.90
C GLY A 197 11.47 37.26 -18.99
N PRO A 198 11.78 36.89 -17.73
CA PRO A 198 10.79 36.31 -16.84
C PRO A 198 9.65 37.30 -16.54
N LEU A 199 8.42 36.80 -16.62
CA LEU A 199 7.20 37.55 -16.40
C LEU A 199 6.63 37.18 -15.02
N LEU A 200 6.46 38.17 -14.15
CA LEU A 200 5.82 38.03 -12.86
C LEU A 200 4.46 38.71 -12.89
N VAL A 201 3.41 37.97 -12.50
CA VAL A 201 2.06 38.53 -12.48
C VAL A 201 1.42 38.26 -11.12
N SER A 202 0.94 39.31 -10.48
CA SER A 202 0.12 39.24 -9.27
C SER A 202 -1.29 39.73 -9.62
N ALA A 203 -2.32 38.95 -9.32
CA ALA A 203 -3.70 39.27 -9.66
C ALA A 203 -4.67 38.94 -8.53
N HIS A 204 -5.77 39.74 -8.46
CA HIS A 204 -6.82 39.50 -7.49
C HIS A 204 -7.56 38.21 -7.74
N SER A 205 -7.86 37.89 -8.99
CA SER A 205 -8.49 36.65 -9.40
C SER A 205 -7.91 36.11 -10.70
N ALA A 206 -7.99 34.79 -10.85
CA ALA A 206 -7.61 34.11 -12.07
C ALA A 206 -8.53 32.93 -12.39
N ALA A 207 -8.76 32.71 -13.68
CA ALA A 207 -9.40 31.51 -14.19
C ALA A 207 -8.45 30.80 -15.17
N ILE A 208 -8.36 29.48 -15.05
CA ILE A 208 -7.56 28.66 -15.95
C ILE A 208 -8.50 28.01 -16.95
N ARG A 209 -8.21 28.16 -18.24
CA ARG A 209 -8.95 27.56 -19.35
C ARG A 209 -7.99 26.77 -20.23
N VAL A 210 -8.53 25.75 -20.89
CA VAL A 210 -7.81 24.97 -21.91
C VAL A 210 -8.43 25.27 -23.24
N ALA A 211 -7.66 25.87 -24.14
CA ALA A 211 -8.01 25.93 -25.56
C ALA A 211 -7.64 24.58 -26.19
N GLN A 212 -8.53 24.07 -27.07
CA GLN A 212 -8.34 22.72 -27.63
C GLN A 212 -7.57 22.73 -28.96
N ASP A 213 -7.49 23.86 -29.64
CA ASP A 213 -6.88 23.91 -30.97
C ASP A 213 -6.14 25.24 -31.21
N PRO A 214 -4.80 25.29 -31.09
CA PRO A 214 -3.89 24.29 -30.51
C PRO A 214 -4.05 24.16 -29.01
N PRO A 215 -3.65 23.01 -28.41
CA PRO A 215 -3.80 22.79 -26.98
C PRO A 215 -2.91 23.78 -26.20
N THR A 216 -3.52 24.83 -25.69
CA THR A 216 -2.86 25.88 -24.92
C THR A 216 -3.54 26.09 -23.59
N LEU A 217 -2.72 26.27 -22.56
CA LEU A 217 -3.20 26.67 -21.24
C LEU A 217 -3.36 28.19 -21.23
N GLN A 218 -4.57 28.65 -20.98
CA GLN A 218 -4.91 30.07 -20.91
C GLN A 218 -5.13 30.46 -19.44
N PHE A 219 -4.28 31.34 -18.93
CA PHE A 219 -4.47 31.98 -17.64
C PHE A 219 -5.18 33.31 -17.87
N VAL A 220 -6.44 33.39 -17.51
CA VAL A 220 -7.21 34.63 -17.54
C VAL A 220 -7.10 35.25 -16.16
N LEU A 221 -6.31 36.32 -16.05
CA LEU A 221 -6.02 37.04 -14.82
C LEU A 221 -6.79 38.36 -14.81
N GLU A 222 -7.36 38.71 -13.67
CA GLU A 222 -8.17 39.91 -13.52
C GLU A 222 -7.67 40.79 -12.35
N ARG A 223 -7.61 42.09 -12.62
CA ARG A 223 -7.18 43.14 -11.67
C ARG A 223 -5.86 42.81 -11.01
N GLY A 224 -4.77 43.23 -11.63
CA GLY A 224 -3.46 42.88 -11.13
C GLY A 224 -2.34 43.78 -11.64
N GLU A 225 -1.14 43.38 -11.25
CA GLU A 225 0.13 44.00 -11.66
C GLU A 225 1.01 42.96 -12.34
N MET A 226 1.65 43.39 -13.42
CA MET A 226 2.55 42.57 -14.21
C MET A 226 3.93 43.22 -14.22
N LEU A 227 4.97 42.48 -13.85
CA LEU A 227 6.34 42.92 -13.90
C LEU A 227 7.06 42.21 -15.06
N ILE A 228 7.52 42.97 -16.03
CA ILE A 228 8.19 42.49 -17.23
C ILE A 228 9.68 42.71 -17.09
N GLY A 229 10.49 41.66 -17.27
CA GLY A 229 11.96 41.75 -17.20
C GLY A 229 12.50 42.18 -15.84
N GLY A 230 11.72 42.12 -14.78
CA GLY A 230 12.13 42.50 -13.43
C GLY A 230 12.12 44.01 -13.11
N VAL A 231 11.80 44.87 -14.09
CA VAL A 231 11.94 46.33 -13.95
C VAL A 231 10.66 47.11 -14.26
N ARG A 232 9.87 46.69 -15.23
CA ARG A 232 8.71 47.43 -15.70
C ARG A 232 7.41 46.89 -15.13
N ALA A 233 6.80 47.62 -14.19
CA ALA A 233 5.49 47.29 -13.67
C ALA A 233 4.38 47.88 -14.58
N VAL A 234 3.39 47.06 -14.92
CA VAL A 234 2.20 47.43 -15.70
C VAL A 234 0.97 46.95 -14.93
N GLN A 235 0.05 47.87 -14.65
CA GLN A 235 -1.27 47.51 -14.09
C GLN A 235 -2.21 47.09 -15.20
N PHE A 236 -3.06 46.09 -14.96
CA PHE A 236 -4.02 45.59 -15.90
C PHE A 236 -5.37 45.27 -15.25
N ASP A 237 -6.46 45.45 -16.00
CA ASP A 237 -7.78 45.00 -15.55
C ASP A 237 -8.03 43.54 -15.91
N ARG A 238 -7.61 43.13 -17.11
CA ARG A 238 -7.69 41.75 -17.55
C ARG A 238 -6.55 41.43 -18.53
N ILE A 239 -5.91 40.29 -18.32
CA ILE A 239 -4.90 39.76 -19.21
C ILE A 239 -5.08 38.27 -19.41
N THR A 240 -4.83 37.78 -20.61
CA THR A 240 -4.83 36.36 -20.92
C THR A 240 -3.42 35.96 -21.33
N LEU A 241 -2.83 35.06 -20.54
CA LEU A 241 -1.51 34.49 -20.82
C LEU A 241 -1.68 33.10 -21.39
N ASN A 242 -1.11 32.87 -22.56
CA ASN A 242 -1.18 31.57 -23.24
C ASN A 242 0.15 30.82 -23.05
N HIS A 243 0.07 29.59 -22.56
CA HIS A 243 1.23 28.72 -22.43
C HIS A 243 0.99 27.44 -23.25
N PRO A 244 1.88 27.08 -24.20
CA PRO A 244 1.67 25.89 -25.02
C PRO A 244 1.73 24.64 -24.16
N MET A 245 0.71 23.78 -24.27
CA MET A 245 0.71 22.48 -23.59
C MET A 245 1.30 21.43 -24.53
N MET A 246 2.40 20.82 -24.12
CA MET A 246 2.81 19.55 -24.73
C MET A 246 1.89 18.43 -24.21
N LEU A 247 0.72 18.30 -24.83
CA LEU A 247 -0.13 17.13 -24.60
C LEU A 247 0.54 15.92 -25.25
N GLU A 248 1.03 15.01 -24.44
CA GLU A 248 1.46 13.69 -24.89
C GLU A 248 0.25 12.85 -25.37
N GLN A 249 -0.52 13.34 -26.34
CA GLN A 249 -1.68 12.62 -26.88
C GLN A 249 -1.31 11.34 -27.62
N THR A 250 -0.06 11.20 -28.02
CA THR A 250 0.42 10.09 -28.87
C THR A 250 0.70 8.77 -28.10
N ARG A 251 0.66 8.80 -26.78
CA ARG A 251 1.08 7.64 -25.93
C ARG A 251 0.00 6.61 -25.65
N TRP A 252 -1.27 6.82 -26.05
CA TRP A 252 -2.40 6.00 -25.58
C TRP A 252 -2.90 4.94 -26.56
N LYS A 253 -2.13 4.61 -27.59
CA LYS A 253 -2.49 3.49 -28.48
C LYS A 253 -2.40 2.18 -27.70
N ARG A 254 -3.49 1.38 -27.71
CA ARG A 254 -3.54 0.03 -27.17
C ARG A 254 -2.50 -0.85 -27.85
N GLY A 255 -1.86 -1.74 -27.09
CA GLY A 255 -0.87 -2.69 -27.64
C GLY A 255 0.58 -2.22 -27.57
N ARG A 256 0.87 -1.01 -27.06
CA ARG A 256 2.25 -0.58 -26.79
C ARG A 256 2.89 -1.37 -25.64
N ASP A 257 2.09 -1.75 -24.63
CA ASP A 257 2.49 -2.69 -23.58
C ASP A 257 1.89 -4.06 -23.92
N VAL A 258 2.73 -5.08 -24.04
CA VAL A 258 2.34 -6.45 -24.34
C VAL A 258 1.30 -6.99 -23.32
N ARG A 259 1.31 -6.47 -22.11
CA ARG A 259 0.35 -6.82 -21.04
C ARG A 259 -1.07 -6.32 -21.30
N GLU A 260 -1.29 -5.40 -22.25
CA GLU A 260 -2.60 -4.91 -22.67
C GLU A 260 -3.24 -5.77 -23.77
N LEU A 261 -2.48 -6.72 -24.30
CA LEU A 261 -2.96 -7.64 -25.33
C LEU A 261 -3.77 -8.78 -24.71
N THR A 262 -4.90 -9.10 -25.34
CA THR A 262 -5.72 -10.26 -24.99
C THR A 262 -5.01 -11.55 -25.38
N LEU A 263 -5.50 -12.67 -24.86
CA LEU A 263 -4.90 -13.99 -25.14
C LEU A 263 -4.88 -14.30 -26.65
N LEU A 264 -5.90 -13.89 -27.40
CA LEU A 264 -5.96 -14.05 -28.87
C LEU A 264 -4.98 -13.14 -29.58
N GLU A 265 -4.88 -11.88 -29.18
CA GLU A 265 -3.92 -10.91 -29.75
C GLU A 265 -2.46 -11.29 -29.47
N LEU A 266 -2.19 -12.00 -28.37
CA LEU A 266 -0.85 -12.52 -28.06
C LEU A 266 -0.42 -13.67 -28.99
N THR A 267 -1.34 -14.34 -29.67
CA THR A 267 -1.02 -15.35 -30.69
C THR A 267 -0.78 -14.75 -32.06
N ASP A 268 -1.18 -13.50 -32.29
CA ASP A 268 -0.95 -12.77 -33.53
C ASP A 268 0.42 -12.05 -33.46
N LEU A 269 1.44 -12.74 -33.98
CA LEU A 269 2.83 -12.30 -33.86
C LEU A 269 3.19 -11.25 -34.92
N PRO A 270 3.73 -10.08 -34.56
CA PRO A 270 4.08 -9.04 -35.51
C PRO A 270 5.23 -9.51 -36.42
N PRO A 271 5.07 -9.47 -37.76
CA PRO A 271 6.14 -9.84 -38.67
C PRO A 271 7.29 -8.81 -38.59
N GLY A 272 8.54 -9.30 -38.55
CA GLY A 272 9.72 -8.43 -38.59
C GLY A 272 10.25 -7.90 -37.23
N ASP A 273 9.58 -8.19 -36.11
CA ASP A 273 10.07 -7.83 -34.77
C ASP A 273 10.29 -9.07 -33.88
N PRO A 274 11.49 -9.70 -33.93
CA PRO A 274 11.77 -10.89 -33.13
C PRO A 274 11.81 -10.62 -31.62
N ALA A 275 12.10 -9.38 -31.21
CA ALA A 275 12.08 -9.01 -29.79
C ALA A 275 10.64 -8.85 -29.28
N GLY A 276 9.76 -8.23 -30.07
CA GLY A 276 8.32 -8.14 -29.78
C GLY A 276 7.67 -9.50 -29.73
N GLN A 277 7.96 -10.38 -30.68
CA GLN A 277 7.45 -11.77 -30.70
C GLN A 277 7.84 -12.53 -29.41
N ARG A 278 9.09 -12.45 -28.99
CA ARG A 278 9.55 -13.09 -27.74
C ARG A 278 8.79 -12.57 -26.52
N ARG A 279 8.59 -11.25 -26.42
CA ARG A 279 7.83 -10.64 -25.31
C ARG A 279 6.38 -11.08 -25.29
N GLN A 280 5.72 -11.18 -26.45
CA GLN A 280 4.34 -11.66 -26.57
C GLN A 280 4.20 -13.12 -26.17
N LEU A 281 5.07 -14.00 -26.68
CA LEU A 281 5.09 -15.41 -26.32
C LEU A 281 5.41 -15.63 -24.84
N ALA A 282 6.36 -14.88 -24.27
CA ALA A 282 6.68 -14.96 -22.85
C ALA A 282 5.48 -14.57 -21.97
N GLU A 283 4.72 -13.54 -22.35
CA GLU A 283 3.50 -13.17 -21.62
C GLU A 283 2.39 -14.22 -21.76
N LEU A 284 2.18 -14.77 -22.97
CA LEU A 284 1.23 -15.86 -23.23
C LEU A 284 1.53 -17.08 -22.35
N TYR A 285 2.80 -17.58 -22.40
CA TYR A 285 3.22 -18.69 -21.56
C TYR A 285 3.10 -18.39 -20.07
N GLY A 286 3.40 -17.17 -19.63
CA GLY A 286 3.25 -16.78 -18.25
C GLY A 286 1.80 -16.82 -17.75
N LYS A 287 0.83 -16.41 -18.59
CA LYS A 287 -0.61 -16.49 -18.26
C LYS A 287 -1.09 -17.93 -18.17
N VAL A 288 -0.71 -18.78 -19.14
CA VAL A 288 -1.08 -20.20 -19.17
C VAL A 288 -0.43 -20.97 -18.02
N ALA A 289 0.87 -20.77 -17.77
CA ALA A 289 1.59 -21.45 -16.69
C ALA A 289 0.97 -21.17 -15.31
N ARG A 290 0.61 -19.92 -15.02
CA ARG A 290 -0.06 -19.57 -13.75
C ARG A 290 -1.37 -20.32 -13.54
N ALA A 291 -2.17 -20.52 -14.59
CA ALA A 291 -3.41 -21.29 -14.53
C ALA A 291 -3.14 -22.79 -14.36
N MET A 292 -2.14 -23.34 -15.10
CA MET A 292 -1.75 -24.74 -15.04
C MET A 292 -1.24 -25.17 -13.65
N GLY A 293 -0.53 -24.28 -12.94
CA GLY A 293 -0.04 -24.56 -11.59
C GLY A 293 -1.13 -24.93 -10.58
N LEU A 294 -2.34 -24.43 -10.76
CA LEU A 294 -3.47 -24.76 -9.89
C LEU A 294 -3.90 -26.24 -10.00
N LEU A 295 -3.70 -26.87 -11.17
CA LEU A 295 -4.08 -28.27 -11.40
C LEU A 295 -3.21 -29.24 -10.60
N ALA A 296 -1.97 -28.86 -10.30
CA ALA A 296 -1.07 -29.69 -9.51
C ALA A 296 -1.35 -29.60 -7.99
N LEU A 297 -1.99 -28.51 -7.53
CA LEU A 297 -2.21 -28.26 -6.11
C LEU A 297 -2.92 -29.40 -5.36
N PRO A 298 -4.02 -30.01 -5.85
CA PRO A 298 -4.66 -31.13 -5.17
C PRO A 298 -3.74 -32.34 -4.98
N TRP A 299 -2.88 -32.60 -5.95
CA TRP A 299 -1.92 -33.72 -5.94
C TRP A 299 -0.77 -33.48 -4.95
N ILE A 300 -0.44 -32.23 -4.66
CA ILE A 300 0.56 -31.84 -3.66
C ILE A 300 -0.08 -31.77 -2.27
N ALA A 301 -1.22 -31.09 -2.15
CA ALA A 301 -1.82 -30.79 -0.86
C ALA A 301 -2.43 -32.02 -0.18
N LEU A 302 -3.07 -32.91 -0.95
CA LEU A 302 -3.75 -34.07 -0.39
C LEU A 302 -2.80 -35.00 0.37
N PRO A 303 -1.68 -35.50 -0.20
CA PRO A 303 -0.78 -36.42 0.50
C PRO A 303 -0.05 -35.76 1.68
N LEU A 304 0.18 -34.45 1.65
CA LEU A 304 0.83 -33.71 2.74
C LEU A 304 -0.11 -33.46 3.92
N LEU A 305 -1.39 -33.21 3.66
CA LEU A 305 -2.36 -32.87 4.71
C LEU A 305 -3.20 -34.05 5.18
N ALA A 306 -3.45 -35.07 4.32
CA ALA A 306 -4.18 -36.26 4.69
C ALA A 306 -3.37 -37.06 5.74
N GLY A 307 -3.92 -37.18 6.95
CA GLY A 307 -3.28 -37.89 8.04
C GLY A 307 -2.29 -37.08 8.88
N SER A 308 -2.00 -35.83 8.52
CA SER A 308 -1.15 -34.98 9.33
C SER A 308 -1.87 -34.47 10.60
N ARG A 309 -1.22 -34.59 11.78
CA ARG A 309 -1.76 -34.16 13.10
C ARG A 309 -0.75 -33.26 13.82
N GLY A 310 -1.24 -32.32 14.64
CA GLY A 310 -0.40 -31.47 15.47
C GLY A 310 0.63 -30.65 14.68
N GLU A 311 1.88 -30.64 15.09
CA GLU A 311 2.99 -29.88 14.48
C GLU A 311 3.24 -30.23 13.02
N ARG A 312 3.04 -31.48 12.63
CA ARG A 312 3.23 -31.94 11.23
C ARG A 312 2.25 -31.23 10.27
N ARG A 313 1.06 -30.88 10.73
CA ARG A 313 0.10 -30.14 9.92
C ARG A 313 0.58 -28.74 9.57
N TRP A 314 1.18 -28.05 10.53
CA TRP A 314 1.75 -26.71 10.28
C TRP A 314 2.92 -26.76 9.32
N MET A 315 3.77 -27.77 9.44
CA MET A 315 4.86 -27.99 8.47
C MET A 315 4.32 -28.28 7.06
N ALA A 316 3.26 -29.08 6.94
CA ALA A 316 2.62 -29.37 5.66
C ALA A 316 2.04 -28.09 5.04
N VAL A 317 1.35 -27.26 5.82
CA VAL A 317 0.82 -25.97 5.37
C VAL A 317 1.95 -25.04 4.92
N ALA A 318 3.02 -24.92 5.70
CA ALA A 318 4.17 -24.11 5.33
C ALA A 318 4.85 -24.59 4.04
N THR A 319 4.97 -25.91 3.88
CA THR A 319 5.53 -26.53 2.66
C THR A 319 4.66 -26.23 1.44
N ILE A 320 3.34 -26.35 1.54
CA ILE A 320 2.42 -26.03 0.44
C ILE A 320 2.55 -24.54 0.08
N ALA A 321 2.52 -23.65 1.08
CA ALA A 321 2.67 -22.21 0.87
C ALA A 321 4.01 -21.89 0.19
N PHE A 322 5.11 -22.47 0.66
CA PHE A 322 6.43 -22.31 0.04
C PHE A 322 6.46 -22.78 -1.42
N LEU A 323 5.92 -23.96 -1.72
CA LEU A 323 5.89 -24.50 -3.07
C LEU A 323 5.07 -23.63 -4.02
N VAL A 324 3.94 -23.12 -3.56
CA VAL A 324 3.10 -22.19 -4.35
C VAL A 324 3.85 -20.89 -4.64
N VAL A 325 4.45 -20.28 -3.62
CA VAL A 325 5.23 -19.05 -3.79
C VAL A 325 6.42 -19.29 -4.72
N ALA A 326 7.19 -20.35 -4.49
CA ALA A 326 8.32 -20.72 -5.34
C ALA A 326 7.91 -20.95 -6.80
N TYR A 327 6.76 -21.58 -7.03
CA TYR A 327 6.22 -21.77 -8.37
C TYR A 327 5.87 -20.43 -9.05
N TYR A 328 5.16 -19.54 -8.35
CA TYR A 328 4.83 -18.22 -8.89
C TYR A 328 6.08 -17.40 -9.23
N HIS A 329 7.11 -17.47 -8.39
CA HIS A 329 8.40 -16.83 -8.67
C HIS A 329 9.11 -17.44 -9.86
N SER A 330 9.10 -18.77 -10.00
CA SER A 330 9.71 -19.46 -11.15
C SER A 330 9.04 -19.09 -12.47
N VAL A 331 7.70 -18.96 -12.48
CA VAL A 331 6.95 -18.51 -13.67
C VAL A 331 7.31 -17.06 -14.03
N ASN A 332 7.36 -16.16 -13.06
CA ASN A 332 7.71 -14.77 -13.32
C ASN A 332 9.17 -14.62 -13.80
N LEU A 333 10.10 -15.31 -13.14
CA LEU A 333 11.52 -15.33 -13.54
C LEU A 333 11.68 -15.87 -14.97
N SER A 334 11.04 -17.00 -15.26
CA SER A 334 11.08 -17.63 -16.60
C SER A 334 10.50 -16.71 -17.66
N ARG A 335 9.38 -16.01 -17.36
CA ARG A 335 8.78 -15.01 -18.26
C ARG A 335 9.75 -13.89 -18.58
N ASN A 336 10.44 -13.35 -17.58
CA ASN A 336 11.38 -12.25 -17.77
C ASN A 336 12.62 -12.67 -18.56
N LEU A 337 13.22 -13.81 -18.22
CA LEU A 337 14.36 -14.40 -18.95
C LEU A 337 13.99 -14.81 -20.38
N GLY A 338 12.77 -15.25 -20.60
CA GLY A 338 12.25 -15.53 -21.95
C GLY A 338 12.02 -14.25 -22.77
N ALA A 339 11.53 -13.18 -22.13
CA ALA A 339 11.33 -11.88 -22.78
C ALA A 339 12.64 -11.18 -23.13
N SER A 340 13.69 -11.30 -22.30
CA SER A 340 15.04 -10.77 -22.59
C SER A 340 15.77 -11.59 -23.65
N GLY A 341 15.39 -12.86 -23.86
CA GLY A 341 16.02 -13.77 -24.81
C GLY A 341 17.21 -14.57 -24.24
N GLU A 342 17.46 -14.48 -22.92
CA GLU A 342 18.52 -15.23 -22.24
C GLU A 342 18.23 -16.74 -22.21
N ILE A 343 16.94 -17.14 -22.20
CA ILE A 343 16.51 -18.52 -22.22
C ILE A 343 15.56 -18.74 -23.41
N ALA A 344 15.74 -19.87 -24.12
CA ALA A 344 14.81 -20.26 -25.17
C ALA A 344 13.40 -20.48 -24.60
N LEU A 345 12.39 -19.91 -25.25
CA LEU A 345 10.97 -19.98 -24.83
C LEU A 345 10.46 -21.41 -24.63
N THR A 346 10.97 -22.36 -25.44
CA THR A 346 10.63 -23.80 -25.31
C THR A 346 11.12 -24.39 -23.99
N ARG A 347 12.32 -24.04 -23.54
CA ARG A 347 12.86 -24.46 -22.21
C ARG A 347 12.09 -23.83 -21.08
N MET A 348 11.72 -22.57 -21.20
CA MET A 348 10.88 -21.87 -20.25
C MET A 348 9.51 -22.54 -20.09
N ALA A 349 8.83 -22.84 -21.21
CA ALA A 349 7.54 -23.53 -21.20
C ALA A 349 7.65 -24.94 -20.59
N GLY A 350 8.72 -25.67 -20.91
CA GLY A 350 8.97 -27.01 -20.35
C GLY A 350 9.18 -26.96 -18.82
N VAL A 351 10.02 -26.10 -18.32
CA VAL A 351 10.30 -25.98 -16.88
C VAL A 351 9.03 -25.58 -16.10
N THR A 352 8.29 -24.59 -16.57
CA THR A 352 7.11 -24.10 -15.86
C THR A 352 5.91 -25.05 -15.90
N ALA A 353 5.74 -25.85 -16.97
CA ALA A 353 4.70 -26.85 -17.07
C ALA A 353 5.05 -28.15 -16.32
N LEU A 354 6.30 -28.61 -16.39
CA LEU A 354 6.74 -29.89 -15.80
C LEU A 354 6.98 -29.76 -14.27
N LEU A 355 7.45 -28.63 -13.77
CA LEU A 355 7.81 -28.48 -12.38
C LEU A 355 6.65 -28.80 -11.40
N PRO A 356 5.42 -28.27 -11.58
CA PRO A 356 4.30 -28.62 -10.71
C PRO A 356 3.85 -30.06 -10.83
N VAL A 357 3.94 -30.64 -12.04
CA VAL A 357 3.58 -32.03 -12.29
C VAL A 357 4.60 -32.99 -11.63
N LEU A 358 5.88 -32.71 -11.78
CA LEU A 358 6.96 -33.48 -11.13
C LEU A 358 6.90 -33.34 -9.59
N ALA A 359 6.66 -32.13 -9.08
CA ALA A 359 6.47 -31.93 -7.65
C ALA A 359 5.27 -32.72 -7.12
N GLY A 360 4.14 -32.68 -7.83
CA GLY A 360 2.94 -33.45 -7.48
C GLY A 360 3.19 -34.94 -7.52
N ALA A 361 3.84 -35.46 -8.56
CA ALA A 361 4.16 -36.88 -8.73
C ALA A 361 5.17 -37.35 -7.67
N LEU A 362 6.18 -36.54 -7.34
CA LEU A 362 7.17 -36.84 -6.30
C LEU A 362 6.51 -36.91 -4.91
N VAL A 363 5.73 -35.88 -4.57
CA VAL A 363 5.00 -35.82 -3.29
C VAL A 363 4.01 -37.01 -3.20
N TRP A 364 3.34 -37.34 -4.31
CA TRP A 364 2.43 -38.48 -4.36
C TRP A 364 3.15 -39.84 -4.19
N ARG A 365 4.30 -40.03 -4.83
CA ARG A 365 5.12 -41.25 -4.66
C ARG A 365 5.65 -41.38 -3.25
N LEU A 366 6.18 -40.29 -2.70
CA LEU A 366 6.68 -40.27 -1.32
C LEU A 366 5.55 -40.45 -0.30
N GLY A 367 4.38 -39.86 -0.54
CA GLY A 367 3.21 -39.97 0.34
C GLY A 367 2.45 -41.29 0.19
N SER A 368 2.38 -41.90 -0.98
CA SER A 368 1.70 -43.18 -1.19
C SER A 368 2.52 -44.40 -0.73
N GLY A 369 3.86 -44.25 -0.60
CA GLY A 369 4.75 -45.27 -0.04
C GLY A 369 4.68 -45.35 1.48
N VAL A 370 4.11 -44.34 2.16
CA VAL A 370 3.98 -44.33 3.63
C VAL A 370 2.73 -45.13 4.02
N ARG A 371 2.81 -46.44 3.94
CA ARG A 371 2.04 -47.32 4.82
C ARG A 371 2.33 -46.92 6.27
N GLN A 372 1.36 -46.33 6.89
CA GLN A 372 1.04 -46.15 8.32
C GLN A 372 2.16 -45.93 9.41
N HIS A 373 3.46 -46.12 9.17
CA HIS A 373 4.45 -46.20 10.26
C HIS A 373 5.82 -45.57 10.03
N ALA A 374 6.10 -44.84 8.96
CA ALA A 374 7.39 -44.18 8.81
C ALA A 374 7.23 -42.62 8.69
N PRO A 375 7.96 -41.81 9.47
CA PRO A 375 7.98 -40.38 9.28
C PRO A 375 8.73 -40.09 7.97
N VAL A 376 8.08 -39.34 7.04
CA VAL A 376 8.81 -38.70 5.95
C VAL A 376 9.71 -37.65 6.57
N THR A 377 10.94 -38.00 6.82
CA THR A 377 12.00 -37.06 7.14
C THR A 377 12.40 -36.39 5.84
N LEU A 378 11.87 -35.20 5.57
CA LEU A 378 12.43 -34.33 4.55
C LEU A 378 13.90 -34.08 4.90
N PRO A 379 14.83 -34.07 3.91
CA PRO A 379 16.27 -33.90 4.15
C PRO A 379 16.64 -32.50 4.67
N PHE A 380 15.70 -31.61 4.83
CA PHE A 380 15.86 -30.36 5.53
C PHE A 380 15.56 -30.57 7.02
N THR A 381 16.56 -30.93 7.78
CA THR A 381 16.58 -30.66 9.22
C THR A 381 16.72 -29.14 9.38
N LEU A 382 15.62 -28.40 9.32
CA LEU A 382 15.59 -27.12 10.02
C LEU A 382 16.05 -27.40 11.43
N PRO A 383 17.05 -26.64 11.97
CA PRO A 383 17.39 -26.74 13.36
C PRO A 383 16.07 -26.67 14.11
N ARG A 384 15.78 -27.70 14.90
CA ARG A 384 14.61 -27.72 15.75
C ARG A 384 14.68 -26.45 16.59
N LEU A 385 14.03 -25.38 16.08
CA LEU A 385 13.47 -24.38 16.94
C LEU A 385 12.43 -25.17 17.74
N ARG A 386 12.94 -25.84 18.80
CA ARG A 386 12.11 -26.22 19.90
C ARG A 386 11.53 -24.92 20.40
N PHE A 387 10.34 -24.57 19.89
CA PHE A 387 9.35 -23.95 20.74
C PHE A 387 9.07 -25.03 21.79
N GLY A 388 10.04 -25.23 22.66
CA GLY A 388 9.91 -26.01 23.86
C GLY A 388 8.68 -25.46 24.53
N ALA A 389 7.81 -26.31 25.01
CA ALA A 389 6.93 -25.97 26.12
C ALA A 389 7.70 -24.95 26.94
N GLY A 390 7.25 -23.66 26.91
CA GLY A 390 8.07 -22.54 27.32
C GLY A 390 8.78 -22.87 28.61
N PRO A 391 10.02 -22.50 28.78
CA PRO A 391 10.78 -22.92 29.91
C PRO A 391 9.83 -22.83 31.07
N ARG A 392 9.68 -23.95 31.83
CA ARG A 392 9.04 -23.89 33.12
C ARG A 392 9.91 -22.92 33.90
N TRP A 393 9.61 -21.64 33.74
CA TRP A 393 10.15 -20.54 34.49
C TRP A 393 9.66 -20.75 35.92
N ARG A 394 10.23 -21.75 36.61
CA ARG A 394 10.34 -21.77 38.07
C ARG A 394 11.32 -20.65 38.43
N HIS A 395 11.02 -19.41 38.02
CA HIS A 395 11.61 -18.29 38.69
C HIS A 395 10.96 -18.22 40.06
N ARG A 396 11.73 -18.52 41.08
CA ARG A 396 11.60 -17.89 42.40
C ARG A 396 11.67 -16.38 42.08
N TRP A 397 10.54 -15.79 41.85
CA TRP A 397 10.44 -14.34 41.87
C TRP A 397 10.73 -13.91 43.28
N PRO A 398 11.72 -13.02 43.55
CA PRO A 398 11.81 -12.37 44.82
C PRO A 398 10.47 -11.75 45.11
N SER A 399 10.02 -11.82 46.38
CA SER A 399 8.79 -11.21 46.85
C SER A 399 8.74 -9.78 46.37
N LEU A 400 7.88 -9.52 45.35
CA LEU A 400 7.77 -8.23 44.67
C LEU A 400 7.16 -7.18 45.62
N PRO A 401 7.65 -5.93 45.60
CA PRO A 401 7.09 -4.87 46.41
C PRO A 401 5.60 -4.67 46.09
N ARG A 402 4.79 -4.36 47.12
CA ARG A 402 3.39 -3.99 47.01
C ARG A 402 3.23 -2.86 45.96
N GLY A 403 2.78 -3.19 44.72
CA GLY A 403 2.64 -2.25 43.61
C GLY A 403 2.82 -2.85 42.21
N MET A 404 3.20 -4.13 42.09
CA MET A 404 3.29 -4.81 40.80
C MET A 404 1.96 -5.39 40.33
N PRO A 405 1.75 -5.42 38.98
CA PRO A 405 0.52 -5.97 38.43
C PRO A 405 0.30 -7.42 38.87
N ASP A 406 -0.94 -7.74 39.18
CA ASP A 406 -1.37 -9.11 39.52
C ASP A 406 -0.81 -10.11 38.48
N LEU A 407 -0.49 -11.34 38.93
CA LEU A 407 -0.01 -12.42 38.03
C LEU A 407 -0.92 -12.60 36.80
N LEU A 408 -2.21 -12.41 36.97
CA LEU A 408 -3.20 -12.45 35.90
C LEU A 408 -2.94 -11.32 34.86
N THR A 409 -2.70 -10.10 35.31
CA THR A 409 -2.40 -8.96 34.43
C THR A 409 -1.13 -9.21 33.62
N GLY A 410 -0.06 -9.66 34.26
CA GLY A 410 1.20 -10.02 33.57
C GLY A 410 1.02 -11.11 32.52
N TYR A 411 0.21 -12.13 32.82
CA TYR A 411 -0.11 -13.21 31.89
C TYR A 411 -0.91 -12.70 30.68
N LEU A 412 -1.98 -11.92 30.90
CA LEU A 412 -2.81 -11.37 29.83
C LEU A 412 -2.04 -10.41 28.92
N VAL A 413 -1.23 -9.52 29.51
CA VAL A 413 -0.35 -8.59 28.78
C VAL A 413 0.66 -9.36 27.93
N GLY A 414 1.35 -10.34 28.50
CA GLY A 414 2.32 -11.18 27.77
C GLY A 414 1.68 -11.94 26.61
N LYS A 415 0.50 -12.53 26.83
CA LYS A 415 -0.26 -13.27 25.80
C LYS A 415 -0.72 -12.35 24.66
N LEU A 416 -1.29 -11.17 24.99
CA LEU A 416 -1.71 -10.21 24.00
C LEU A 416 -0.52 -9.67 23.19
N ALA A 417 0.56 -9.27 23.86
CA ALA A 417 1.77 -8.76 23.21
C ALA A 417 2.38 -9.81 22.26
N ALA A 418 2.52 -11.05 22.70
CA ALA A 418 3.04 -12.14 21.88
C ALA A 418 2.17 -12.40 20.64
N MET A 419 0.85 -12.42 20.79
CA MET A 419 -0.06 -12.63 19.65
C MET A 419 -0.03 -11.43 18.68
N THR A 420 0.00 -10.21 19.19
CA THR A 420 0.12 -8.99 18.37
C THR A 420 1.42 -8.99 17.57
N LEU A 421 2.55 -9.31 18.19
CA LEU A 421 3.84 -9.39 17.50
C LEU A 421 3.88 -10.53 16.47
N THR A 422 3.26 -11.67 16.77
CA THR A 422 3.16 -12.80 15.83
C THR A 422 2.34 -12.42 14.59
N VAL A 423 1.18 -11.77 14.77
CA VAL A 423 0.34 -11.30 13.68
C VAL A 423 1.04 -10.19 12.90
N LEU A 424 1.73 -9.26 13.60
CA LEU A 424 2.53 -8.21 12.95
C LEU A 424 3.60 -8.82 12.05
N ALA A 425 4.38 -9.76 12.57
CA ALA A 425 5.44 -10.44 11.81
C ALA A 425 4.87 -11.16 10.58
N GLY A 426 3.73 -11.85 10.73
CA GLY A 426 3.04 -12.52 9.62
C GLY A 426 2.54 -11.53 8.56
N LEU A 427 1.88 -10.45 8.96
CA LEU A 427 1.39 -9.42 8.03
C LEU A 427 2.54 -8.69 7.34
N VAL A 428 3.57 -8.31 8.07
CA VAL A 428 4.78 -7.67 7.51
C VAL A 428 5.44 -8.60 6.49
N LEU A 429 5.59 -9.87 6.80
CA LEU A 429 6.15 -10.85 5.85
C LEU A 429 5.31 -10.94 4.58
N ILE A 430 4.00 -11.05 4.70
CA ILE A 430 3.08 -11.11 3.55
C ILE A 430 3.19 -9.85 2.70
N LEU A 431 3.11 -8.66 3.31
CA LEU A 431 3.20 -7.39 2.61
C LEU A 431 4.57 -7.18 1.94
N GLN A 432 5.66 -7.58 2.60
CA GLN A 432 7.00 -7.54 2.02
C GLN A 432 7.13 -8.47 0.82
N VAL A 433 6.57 -9.66 0.90
CA VAL A 433 6.57 -10.60 -0.25
C VAL A 433 5.78 -10.02 -1.42
N ILE A 434 4.60 -9.44 -1.18
CA ILE A 434 3.79 -8.81 -2.23
C ILE A 434 4.53 -7.62 -2.87
N ASP A 435 5.10 -6.73 -2.06
CA ASP A 435 5.85 -5.56 -2.55
C ASP A 435 7.10 -5.97 -3.34
N LEU A 436 7.77 -7.03 -2.90
CA LEU A 436 8.92 -7.61 -3.59
C LEU A 436 8.54 -8.29 -4.91
N LEU A 437 7.36 -8.92 -4.98
CA LEU A 437 6.83 -9.48 -6.23
C LEU A 437 6.61 -8.41 -7.31
N GLU A 438 6.13 -7.22 -6.92
CA GLU A 438 5.90 -6.12 -7.84
C GLU A 438 7.21 -5.49 -8.35
N ARG A 439 8.25 -5.42 -7.51
CA ARG A 439 9.50 -4.69 -7.77
C ARG A 439 10.73 -5.56 -8.00
N GLY A 440 10.59 -6.85 -7.80
CA GLY A 440 11.70 -7.81 -7.96
C GLY A 440 12.31 -7.85 -9.37
N GLU A 441 11.50 -7.57 -10.39
CA GLU A 441 11.97 -7.47 -11.78
C GLU A 441 13.08 -6.40 -11.93
N THR A 442 12.89 -5.24 -11.33
CA THR A 442 13.86 -4.14 -11.39
C THR A 442 15.16 -4.51 -10.67
N LEU A 443 15.06 -5.21 -9.52
CA LEU A 443 16.23 -5.66 -8.76
C LEU A 443 17.05 -6.70 -9.53
N VAL A 444 16.38 -7.65 -10.18
CA VAL A 444 17.04 -8.66 -11.02
C VAL A 444 17.65 -8.02 -12.27
N ALA A 445 16.93 -7.14 -12.94
CA ALA A 445 17.43 -6.42 -14.12
C ALA A 445 18.65 -5.55 -13.81
N ALA A 446 18.73 -5.00 -12.58
CA ALA A 446 19.88 -4.22 -12.11
C ALA A 446 21.07 -5.09 -11.66
N GLY A 447 20.97 -6.43 -11.72
CA GLY A 447 22.02 -7.34 -11.25
C GLY A 447 22.17 -7.42 -9.74
N GLU A 448 21.22 -6.89 -8.98
CA GLU A 448 21.23 -6.94 -7.52
C GLU A 448 20.91 -8.37 -7.05
N GLY A 449 21.90 -9.02 -6.44
CA GLY A 449 21.75 -10.35 -5.87
C GLY A 449 20.91 -10.36 -4.56
N LEU A 450 21.02 -11.45 -3.79
CA LEU A 450 20.30 -11.62 -2.52
C LEU A 450 20.49 -10.42 -1.56
N ALA A 451 21.66 -9.81 -1.55
CA ALA A 451 21.94 -8.63 -0.73
C ALA A 451 21.03 -7.43 -1.09
N GLY A 452 20.74 -7.22 -2.39
CA GLY A 452 19.82 -6.18 -2.85
C GLY A 452 18.39 -6.43 -2.37
N PHE A 453 17.92 -7.69 -2.43
CA PHE A 453 16.61 -8.07 -1.90
C PHE A 453 16.48 -7.83 -0.38
N LEU A 454 17.49 -8.20 0.39
CA LEU A 454 17.52 -7.96 1.83
C LEU A 454 17.57 -6.47 2.16
N ARG A 455 18.38 -5.70 1.40
CA ARG A 455 18.45 -4.24 1.54
C ARG A 455 17.10 -3.58 1.23
N TYR A 456 16.43 -4.01 0.16
CA TYR A 456 15.08 -3.56 -0.18
C TYR A 456 14.11 -3.81 0.97
N ALA A 457 14.05 -5.06 1.44
CA ALA A 457 13.16 -5.44 2.52
C ALA A 457 13.42 -4.62 3.81
N TRP A 458 14.68 -4.40 4.17
CA TRP A 458 15.05 -3.58 5.34
C TRP A 458 14.62 -2.12 5.22
N LEU A 459 14.83 -1.51 4.05
CA LEU A 459 14.47 -0.12 3.82
C LEU A 459 12.95 0.09 3.74
N ARG A 460 12.20 -0.90 3.30
CA ARG A 460 10.72 -0.86 3.24
C ARG A 460 10.05 -1.29 4.54
N LEU A 461 10.77 -1.94 5.45
CA LEU A 461 10.24 -2.49 6.70
C LEU A 461 9.48 -1.45 7.55
N PRO A 462 9.97 -0.22 7.80
CA PRO A 462 9.21 0.74 8.62
C PRO A 462 7.86 1.11 8.02
N ALA A 463 7.79 1.28 6.70
CA ALA A 463 6.55 1.60 6.00
C ALA A 463 5.52 0.45 6.11
N THR A 464 5.97 -0.80 5.94
CA THR A 464 5.13 -1.99 6.11
C THR A 464 4.67 -2.20 7.56
N VAL A 465 5.52 -1.90 8.55
CA VAL A 465 5.13 -1.95 9.98
C VAL A 465 4.04 -0.93 10.29
N LEU A 466 4.14 0.29 9.78
CA LEU A 466 3.12 1.33 9.96
C LEU A 466 1.79 0.92 9.30
N GLN A 467 1.83 0.33 8.13
CA GLN A 467 0.65 -0.13 7.40
C GLN A 467 -0.02 -1.33 8.09
N ALA A 468 0.77 -2.31 8.55
CA ALA A 468 0.29 -3.52 9.21
C ALA A 468 -0.13 -3.28 10.67
N GLY A 469 0.41 -2.26 11.34
CA GLY A 469 0.28 -2.03 12.78
C GLY A 469 -1.15 -2.08 13.31
N PRO A 470 -2.08 -1.28 12.80
CA PRO A 470 -3.47 -1.30 13.25
C PRO A 470 -4.13 -2.67 13.12
N LEU A 471 -3.94 -3.33 11.97
CA LEU A 471 -4.47 -4.67 11.71
C LEU A 471 -3.81 -5.74 12.57
N ALA A 472 -2.53 -5.57 12.89
CA ALA A 472 -1.81 -6.49 13.78
C ALA A 472 -2.34 -6.44 15.22
N MET A 473 -2.71 -5.25 15.71
CA MET A 473 -3.35 -5.11 17.02
C MET A 473 -4.74 -5.72 17.03
N LEU A 474 -5.55 -5.49 16.00
CA LEU A 474 -6.88 -6.09 15.85
C LEU A 474 -6.78 -7.62 15.77
N GLY A 475 -5.97 -8.16 14.87
CA GLY A 475 -5.79 -9.59 14.67
C GLY A 475 -5.15 -10.28 15.87
N GLY A 476 -4.15 -9.65 16.49
CA GLY A 476 -3.49 -10.13 17.71
C GLY A 476 -4.42 -10.16 18.91
N GLY A 477 -5.24 -9.12 19.10
CA GLY A 477 -6.29 -9.06 20.12
C GLY A 477 -7.32 -10.15 19.94
N LEU A 478 -7.85 -10.31 18.71
CA LEU A 478 -8.78 -11.38 18.38
C LEU A 478 -8.21 -12.77 18.66
N LEU A 479 -6.98 -13.03 18.22
CA LEU A 479 -6.34 -14.31 18.39
C LEU A 479 -6.07 -14.59 19.88
N ALA A 480 -5.61 -13.60 20.64
CA ALA A 480 -5.38 -13.71 22.08
C ALA A 480 -6.68 -14.04 22.82
N PHE A 481 -7.76 -13.27 22.58
CA PHE A 481 -9.05 -13.51 23.24
C PHE A 481 -9.74 -14.80 22.77
N ALA A 482 -9.62 -15.17 21.49
CA ALA A 482 -10.15 -16.41 20.97
C ALA A 482 -9.43 -17.63 21.57
N LEU A 483 -8.12 -17.57 21.79
CA LEU A 483 -7.36 -18.61 22.49
C LEU A 483 -7.78 -18.71 23.96
N LEU A 484 -7.91 -17.58 24.67
CA LEU A 484 -8.41 -17.54 26.04
C LEU A 484 -9.82 -18.15 26.19
N ARG A 485 -10.66 -17.91 25.18
CA ARG A 485 -12.01 -18.48 25.15
C ARG A 485 -11.99 -19.98 24.86
N SER A 486 -11.19 -20.42 23.91
CA SER A 486 -11.08 -21.85 23.53
C SER A 486 -10.49 -22.73 24.64
N SER A 487 -9.66 -22.16 25.52
CA SER A 487 -9.12 -22.83 26.72
C SER A 487 -9.99 -22.66 27.95
N ASN A 488 -11.18 -22.05 27.85
CA ASN A 488 -12.09 -21.71 28.95
C ASN A 488 -11.47 -20.77 30.01
N GLU A 489 -10.31 -20.18 29.75
CA GLU A 489 -9.65 -19.25 30.68
C GLU A 489 -10.49 -17.96 30.82
N LEU A 490 -11.09 -17.47 29.75
CA LEU A 490 -11.96 -16.29 29.78
C LEU A 490 -13.20 -16.52 30.65
N VAL A 491 -13.79 -17.71 30.58
CA VAL A 491 -14.93 -18.11 31.43
C VAL A 491 -14.53 -18.13 32.91
N ALA A 492 -13.34 -18.67 33.22
CA ALA A 492 -12.80 -18.68 34.59
C ALA A 492 -12.54 -17.26 35.12
N ILE A 493 -12.07 -16.33 34.28
CA ILE A 493 -11.84 -14.93 34.63
C ILE A 493 -13.19 -14.23 34.93
N HIS A 494 -14.19 -14.42 34.09
CA HIS A 494 -15.53 -13.88 34.34
C HIS A 494 -16.20 -14.49 35.58
N GLY A 495 -15.97 -15.80 35.85
CA GLY A 495 -16.41 -16.46 37.06
C GLY A 495 -15.82 -15.91 38.37
N GLN A 496 -14.71 -15.17 38.27
CA GLN A 496 -14.11 -14.42 39.40
C GLN A 496 -14.68 -13.00 39.54
N GLY A 497 -15.72 -12.63 38.77
CA GLY A 497 -16.33 -11.30 38.81
C GLY A 497 -15.58 -10.22 38.02
N ILE A 498 -14.64 -10.59 37.19
CA ILE A 498 -13.89 -9.64 36.34
C ILE A 498 -14.68 -9.43 35.03
N SER A 499 -15.22 -8.23 34.82
CA SER A 499 -15.97 -7.88 33.63
C SER A 499 -15.09 -7.79 32.37
N ALA A 500 -15.68 -7.74 31.19
CA ALA A 500 -14.98 -7.52 29.91
C ALA A 500 -14.19 -6.20 29.93
N ALA A 501 -14.78 -5.13 30.48
CA ALA A 501 -14.09 -3.86 30.68
C ALA A 501 -12.90 -3.99 31.65
N GLY A 502 -13.03 -4.81 32.70
CA GLY A 502 -11.95 -5.11 33.64
C GLY A 502 -10.76 -5.84 32.99
N VAL A 503 -11.03 -6.77 32.07
CA VAL A 503 -9.98 -7.42 31.26
C VAL A 503 -9.31 -6.42 30.36
N LEU A 504 -10.09 -5.59 29.63
CA LEU A 504 -9.60 -4.58 28.71
C LEU A 504 -8.68 -3.57 29.40
N LEU A 505 -9.08 -3.08 30.57
CA LEU A 505 -8.26 -2.13 31.35
C LEU A 505 -6.91 -2.72 31.74
N ARG A 506 -6.86 -4.02 32.13
CA ARG A 506 -5.60 -4.68 32.49
C ARG A 506 -4.62 -4.84 31.34
N VAL A 507 -5.13 -5.03 30.12
CA VAL A 507 -4.29 -5.21 28.92
C VAL A 507 -4.03 -3.91 28.17
N SER A 508 -4.61 -2.76 28.57
CA SER A 508 -4.51 -1.47 27.89
C SER A 508 -3.08 -0.95 27.73
N ILE A 509 -2.15 -1.39 28.58
CA ILE A 509 -0.74 -1.02 28.46
C ILE A 509 -0.12 -1.49 27.13
N VAL A 510 -0.60 -2.62 26.57
CA VAL A 510 -0.06 -3.16 25.31
C VAL A 510 -0.35 -2.23 24.13
N PRO A 511 -1.61 -1.83 23.84
CA PRO A 511 -1.89 -0.93 22.74
C PRO A 511 -1.29 0.47 22.95
N ILE A 512 -1.17 0.96 24.19
CA ILE A 512 -0.50 2.24 24.48
C ILE A 512 0.97 2.16 24.08
N CYS A 513 1.71 1.17 24.58
CA CYS A 513 3.13 0.98 24.24
C CYS A 513 3.31 0.74 22.73
N PHE A 514 2.41 -0.02 22.12
CA PHE A 514 2.45 -0.30 20.69
C PHE A 514 2.15 0.95 19.85
N GLY A 515 1.20 1.79 20.25
CA GLY A 515 0.91 3.07 19.61
C GLY A 515 2.11 4.02 19.66
N LEU A 516 2.74 4.15 20.84
CA LEU A 516 3.97 4.94 21.00
C LEU A 516 5.12 4.40 20.13
N LEU A 517 5.26 3.07 20.02
CA LEU A 517 6.21 2.43 19.12
C LEU A 517 5.94 2.82 17.66
N LEU A 518 4.67 2.77 17.20
CA LEU A 518 4.30 3.17 15.84
C LEU A 518 4.60 4.64 15.57
N VAL A 519 4.34 5.53 16.53
CA VAL A 519 4.73 6.94 16.42
C VAL A 519 6.25 7.06 16.30
N GLY A 520 7.04 6.37 17.11
CA GLY A 520 8.50 6.36 17.02
C GLY A 520 8.99 5.87 15.65
N VAL A 521 8.38 4.81 15.11
CA VAL A 521 8.67 4.32 13.76
C VAL A 521 8.32 5.37 12.71
N SER A 522 7.18 6.05 12.82
CA SER A 522 6.71 7.09 11.90
C SER A 522 7.59 8.33 11.89
N GLU A 523 8.07 8.78 13.06
CA GLU A 523 8.79 10.03 13.20
C GLU A 523 10.32 9.88 13.02
N VAL A 524 10.88 8.70 13.36
CA VAL A 524 12.33 8.51 13.40
C VAL A 524 12.83 7.53 12.34
N TRP A 525 12.23 6.35 12.25
CA TRP A 525 12.76 5.29 11.39
C TRP A 525 12.27 5.41 9.94
N SER A 526 10.97 5.61 9.73
CA SER A 526 10.38 5.68 8.40
C SER A 526 10.98 6.78 7.51
N PRO A 527 11.20 8.04 7.99
CA PRO A 527 11.80 9.08 7.16
C PRO A 527 13.23 8.76 6.72
N ARG A 528 14.05 8.23 7.64
CA ARG A 528 15.45 7.85 7.33
C ARG A 528 15.51 6.72 6.32
N ALA A 529 14.68 5.70 6.51
CA ALA A 529 14.60 4.56 5.61
C ALA A 529 14.12 4.99 4.21
N GLN A 530 13.14 5.89 4.14
CA GLN A 530 12.61 6.39 2.87
C GLN A 530 13.64 7.21 2.09
N VAL A 531 14.41 8.07 2.75
CA VAL A 531 15.50 8.82 2.10
C VAL A 531 16.57 7.86 1.55
N ALA A 532 16.99 6.88 2.36
CA ALA A 532 17.95 5.88 1.91
C ALA A 532 17.40 5.01 0.76
N TYR A 533 16.10 4.68 0.81
CA TYR A 533 15.41 3.94 -0.24
C TYR A 533 15.39 4.74 -1.55
N THR A 534 14.93 5.99 -1.54
CA THR A 534 14.84 6.82 -2.76
C THR A 534 16.21 7.08 -3.38
N ALA A 535 17.22 7.34 -2.56
CA ALA A 535 18.59 7.52 -3.03
C ALA A 535 19.21 6.26 -3.67
N TRP A 536 18.89 5.09 -3.13
CA TRP A 536 19.36 3.82 -3.66
C TRP A 536 18.56 3.38 -4.89
N TRP A 537 17.22 3.44 -4.82
CA TRP A 537 16.32 3.03 -5.90
C TRP A 537 16.48 3.88 -7.14
N GLY A 538 16.69 5.19 -6.97
CA GLY A 538 16.93 6.11 -8.10
C GLY A 538 18.19 5.80 -8.92
N LYS A 539 19.16 5.05 -8.36
CA LYS A 539 20.31 4.54 -9.10
C LYS A 539 19.98 3.30 -9.92
N LEU A 540 19.04 2.48 -9.45
CA LEU A 540 18.63 1.23 -10.10
C LEU A 540 17.62 1.47 -11.22
N ASP A 541 16.73 2.43 -11.06
CA ASP A 541 15.68 2.77 -12.02
C ASP A 541 15.68 4.28 -12.31
N PRO A 542 16.57 4.73 -13.22
CA PRO A 542 16.66 6.14 -13.59
C PRO A 542 15.38 6.69 -14.22
N ALA A 543 14.53 5.84 -14.79
CA ALA A 543 13.26 6.25 -15.40
C ALA A 543 12.21 6.69 -14.36
N THR A 544 12.30 6.20 -13.12
CA THR A 544 11.46 6.64 -11.99
C THR A 544 12.08 7.78 -11.19
N SER A 545 13.35 8.08 -11.41
CA SER A 545 13.99 9.25 -10.83
C SER A 545 13.48 10.48 -11.57
N ALA A 546 12.81 11.39 -10.86
CA ALA A 546 12.61 12.73 -11.39
C ALA A 546 13.98 13.26 -11.85
N PRO A 547 14.06 13.93 -13.01
CA PRO A 547 15.32 14.43 -13.51
C PRO A 547 15.98 15.29 -12.42
N THR A 548 17.08 14.79 -11.88
CA THR A 548 17.93 15.48 -10.89
C THR A 548 18.76 16.58 -11.54
N GLY A 549 18.37 17.01 -12.74
CA GLY A 549 18.92 18.18 -13.40
C GLY A 549 18.34 19.42 -12.78
N GLN A 550 19.12 20.14 -11.98
CA GLN A 550 19.06 21.59 -11.73
C GLN A 550 17.66 22.26 -11.80
N SER A 551 16.59 21.57 -11.38
CA SER A 551 15.28 22.20 -11.26
C SER A 551 15.33 23.13 -10.04
N ARG A 552 15.24 24.42 -10.29
CA ARG A 552 15.04 25.43 -9.26
C ARG A 552 13.94 24.97 -8.33
N ARG A 553 14.19 25.05 -7.02
CA ARG A 553 13.22 24.61 -6.03
C ARG A 553 12.53 25.79 -5.39
N TRP A 554 11.21 25.67 -5.33
CA TRP A 554 10.34 26.66 -4.74
C TRP A 554 9.84 26.23 -3.37
N PHE A 555 9.80 27.17 -2.44
CA PHE A 555 9.17 27.00 -1.14
C PHE A 555 8.67 28.32 -0.57
N ARG A 556 7.78 28.24 0.37
CA ARG A 556 7.29 29.37 1.15
C ARG A 556 7.86 29.30 2.55
N ILE A 557 8.20 30.46 3.11
CA ILE A 557 8.53 30.62 4.53
C ILE A 557 7.95 31.95 5.04
N GLY A 558 6.98 31.87 5.95
CA GLY A 558 6.18 33.03 6.32
C GLY A 558 5.53 33.70 5.10
N PRO A 559 5.73 35.01 4.90
CA PRO A 559 5.21 35.77 3.75
C PRO A 559 6.04 35.58 2.47
N ASP A 560 7.27 35.05 2.59
CA ASP A 560 8.23 35.00 1.50
C ASP A 560 8.04 33.75 0.64
N LEU A 561 7.95 33.95 -0.69
CA LEU A 561 8.09 32.89 -1.68
C LEU A 561 9.54 32.88 -2.15
N VAL A 562 10.20 31.74 -2.00
CA VAL A 562 11.65 31.62 -2.24
C VAL A 562 11.91 30.61 -3.35
N GLU A 563 12.73 31.01 -4.30
CA GLU A 563 13.28 30.17 -5.34
C GLU A 563 14.80 30.01 -5.12
N VAL A 564 15.29 28.79 -5.15
CA VAL A 564 16.72 28.47 -5.03
C VAL A 564 17.18 27.72 -6.26
N GLY A 565 18.19 28.24 -6.95
CA GLY A 565 18.76 27.61 -8.14
C GLY A 565 19.65 26.43 -7.79
N ALA A 566 20.56 26.60 -6.84
CA ALA A 566 21.45 25.55 -6.37
C ALA A 566 21.79 25.74 -4.89
N ALA A 567 22.09 24.65 -4.19
CA ALA A 567 22.55 24.67 -2.81
C ALA A 567 23.79 23.78 -2.66
N GLU A 568 24.73 24.22 -1.84
CA GLU A 568 25.85 23.39 -1.43
C GLU A 568 25.40 22.23 -0.53
N LYS A 569 26.17 21.14 -0.47
CA LYS A 569 25.80 19.94 0.34
C LYS A 569 25.46 20.24 1.79
N SER A 570 26.09 21.23 2.38
CA SER A 570 25.81 21.71 3.75
C SER A 570 24.57 22.58 3.83
N SER A 571 24.05 23.08 2.69
CA SER A 571 23.00 24.10 2.58
C SER A 571 23.27 25.36 3.42
N THR A 572 24.54 25.66 3.70
CA THR A 572 24.98 26.92 4.33
C THR A 572 25.22 28.01 3.29
N VAL A 573 25.34 27.63 2.02
CA VAL A 573 25.47 28.52 0.87
C VAL A 573 24.43 28.13 -0.17
N LEU A 574 23.61 29.09 -0.55
CA LEU A 574 22.60 28.96 -1.60
C LEU A 574 23.03 29.87 -2.76
N ARG A 575 22.81 29.43 -3.99
CA ARG A 575 23.13 30.19 -5.21
C ARG A 575 21.90 30.48 -6.03
N ASP A 576 21.88 31.62 -6.70
CA ASP A 576 20.75 32.12 -7.50
C ASP A 576 19.44 32.08 -6.66
N VAL A 577 19.42 32.89 -5.59
CA VAL A 577 18.29 32.94 -4.66
C VAL A 577 17.42 34.11 -5.04
N ARG A 578 16.11 33.82 -5.23
CA ARG A 578 15.11 34.85 -5.49
C ARG A 578 14.03 34.81 -4.41
N ILE A 579 13.77 35.95 -3.81
CA ILE A 579 12.82 36.13 -2.72
C ILE A 579 11.75 37.07 -3.19
N TYR A 580 10.50 36.62 -3.15
CA TYR A 580 9.32 37.39 -3.53
C TYR A 580 8.49 37.62 -2.29
N GLN A 581 8.45 38.86 -1.81
CA GLN A 581 7.60 39.24 -0.69
C GLN A 581 6.23 39.66 -1.21
N VAL A 582 5.22 38.86 -0.95
CA VAL A 582 3.87 39.12 -1.39
C VAL A 582 3.03 39.60 -0.21
N ALA A 583 2.14 40.56 -0.43
CA ALA A 583 1.22 41.00 0.62
C ALA A 583 0.37 39.84 1.15
N ALA A 584 -0.17 39.95 2.37
CA ALA A 584 -0.92 38.87 3.01
C ALA A 584 -2.12 38.39 2.20
N ASP A 585 -2.74 39.28 1.41
CA ASP A 585 -3.81 38.99 0.45
C ASP A 585 -3.30 38.41 -0.88
N ARG A 586 -1.98 38.32 -1.09
CA ARG A 586 -1.28 37.89 -2.32
C ARG A 586 -1.67 38.67 -3.57
N GLN A 587 -2.28 39.83 -3.44
CA GLN A 587 -2.74 40.66 -4.57
C GLN A 587 -1.66 41.61 -5.07
N LYS A 588 -0.67 41.94 -4.22
CA LYS A 588 0.42 42.88 -4.57
C LYS A 588 1.76 42.32 -4.19
N LEU A 589 2.71 42.47 -5.09
CA LEU A 589 4.12 42.20 -4.83
C LEU A 589 4.68 43.41 -4.05
N ARG A 590 5.14 43.20 -2.82
CA ARG A 590 5.75 44.25 -1.99
C ARG A 590 7.20 44.49 -2.33
N GLU A 591 7.93 43.42 -2.55
CA GLU A 591 9.36 43.47 -2.78
C GLU A 591 9.80 42.20 -3.54
N TRP A 592 10.77 42.36 -4.40
CA TRP A 592 11.49 41.29 -5.04
C TRP A 592 12.98 41.47 -4.83
N VAL A 593 13.66 40.42 -4.41
CA VAL A 593 15.11 40.39 -4.19
C VAL A 593 15.71 39.22 -4.95
N HIS A 594 16.71 39.50 -5.77
CA HIS A 594 17.57 38.49 -6.40
C HIS A 594 18.98 38.61 -5.82
N ALA A 595 19.52 37.51 -5.33
CA ALA A 595 20.89 37.44 -4.81
C ALA A 595 21.66 36.31 -5.50
N ASP A 596 22.88 36.61 -5.91
CA ASP A 596 23.79 35.60 -6.49
C ASP A 596 24.07 34.51 -5.46
N GLU A 597 24.27 34.91 -4.20
CA GLU A 597 24.54 34.00 -3.08
C GLU A 597 23.83 34.44 -1.81
N ALA A 598 23.33 33.45 -1.05
CA ALA A 598 22.92 33.63 0.34
C ALA A 598 23.78 32.74 1.24
N ARG A 599 24.45 33.33 2.23
CA ARG A 599 25.34 32.63 3.18
C ARG A 599 24.81 32.67 4.59
N TRP A 600 24.87 31.54 5.28
CA TRP A 600 24.52 31.45 6.70
C TRP A 600 25.71 31.87 7.57
N ASN A 601 25.55 32.89 8.39
CA ASN A 601 26.60 33.43 9.28
C ASN A 601 26.55 32.91 10.72
N GLY A 602 25.73 31.85 10.98
CA GLY A 602 25.53 31.30 12.32
C GLY A 602 24.29 31.89 13.05
N ALA A 603 23.87 33.11 12.75
CA ALA A 603 22.73 33.80 13.34
C ALA A 603 21.59 34.05 12.34
N GLY A 604 21.96 34.31 11.06
CA GLY A 604 21.01 34.62 9.99
C GLY A 604 21.60 34.42 8.62
N TRP A 605 20.80 34.70 7.58
CA TRP A 605 21.22 34.66 6.19
C TRP A 605 21.67 36.01 5.70
N THR A 606 22.83 36.06 5.07
CA THR A 606 23.40 37.27 4.44
C THR A 606 23.34 37.07 2.93
N LEU A 607 22.67 37.98 2.23
CA LEU A 607 22.57 37.98 0.76
C LEU A 607 23.76 38.76 0.20
N HIS A 608 24.44 38.20 -0.80
CA HIS A 608 25.56 38.83 -1.49
C HIS A 608 25.16 39.19 -2.92
N ARG A 609 25.51 40.39 -3.37
CA ARG A 609 25.09 40.98 -4.64
C ARG A 609 23.58 40.92 -4.82
N ALA A 610 22.86 41.52 -3.87
CA ALA A 610 21.43 41.53 -3.88
C ALA A 610 20.88 42.68 -4.75
N GLU A 611 20.10 42.33 -5.75
CA GLU A 611 19.29 43.24 -6.55
C GLU A 611 17.91 43.31 -5.94
N ARG A 612 17.53 44.51 -5.47
CA ARG A 612 16.25 44.75 -4.80
C ARG A 612 15.37 45.65 -5.64
N TRP A 613 14.12 45.26 -5.81
CA TRP A 613 13.11 46.08 -6.44
C TRP A 613 11.92 46.28 -5.52
N ASN A 614 11.52 47.56 -5.35
CA ASN A 614 10.35 47.91 -4.54
C ASN A 614 9.43 48.81 -5.36
N PRO A 615 8.15 48.42 -5.59
CA PRO A 615 7.20 49.22 -6.36
C PRO A 615 6.93 50.60 -5.78
N ALA A 616 7.03 50.77 -4.45
CA ALA A 616 6.81 52.03 -3.76
C ALA A 616 8.02 53.00 -3.89
N GLY A 617 9.21 52.49 -4.22
CA GLY A 617 10.43 53.28 -4.34
C GLY A 617 10.78 53.76 -5.75
N GLY A 618 9.91 53.50 -6.74
CA GLY A 618 10.15 53.85 -8.14
C GLY A 618 10.81 52.73 -8.98
N PRO A 619 11.03 52.91 -10.30
CA PRO A 619 11.47 51.85 -11.20
C PRO A 619 12.97 51.50 -11.09
N ALA A 620 13.72 52.09 -10.14
CA ALA A 620 15.15 51.82 -10.03
C ALA A 620 15.45 50.55 -9.24
N LEU A 621 16.26 49.66 -9.85
CA LEU A 621 16.87 48.52 -9.20
C LEU A 621 17.94 49.00 -8.20
N GLN A 622 17.80 48.67 -6.94
CA GLN A 622 18.82 48.94 -5.96
C GLN A 622 19.79 47.76 -5.84
N VAL A 623 21.05 47.97 -6.10
CA VAL A 623 22.08 46.93 -5.98
C VAL A 623 22.82 47.10 -4.66
N GLU A 624 22.65 46.13 -3.75
CA GLU A 624 23.32 46.07 -2.46
C GLU A 624 24.42 45.01 -2.50
N GLN A 625 25.63 45.34 -2.09
CA GLN A 625 26.71 44.33 -2.03
C GLN A 625 26.47 43.28 -0.94
N SER A 626 25.80 43.66 0.15
CA SER A 626 25.45 42.73 1.23
C SER A 626 24.17 43.21 1.94
N SER A 627 23.21 42.33 2.08
CA SER A 627 21.93 42.57 2.75
C SER A 627 21.55 41.42 3.67
N SER A 628 20.81 41.69 4.75
CA SER A 628 20.35 40.65 5.65
C SER A 628 18.95 40.15 5.26
N TRP A 629 18.78 38.83 5.14
CA TRP A 629 17.45 38.23 4.98
C TRP A 629 16.91 37.82 6.35
N GLN A 630 15.87 38.50 6.80
CA GLN A 630 15.22 38.24 8.08
C GLN A 630 14.28 37.04 7.95
N THR A 631 14.77 35.86 8.25
CA THR A 631 13.99 34.62 8.22
C THR A 631 14.37 33.69 9.38
N LYS A 632 13.39 32.89 9.84
CA LYS A 632 13.61 31.82 10.84
C LYS A 632 14.21 30.54 10.25
N LEU A 633 14.46 30.51 8.94
CA LEU A 633 14.95 29.35 8.22
C LEU A 633 16.39 29.01 8.62
N LYS A 634 16.59 27.77 9.08
CA LYS A 634 17.93 27.26 9.41
C LYS A 634 18.44 26.34 8.28
N PRO A 635 19.78 26.19 8.11
CA PRO A 635 20.35 25.33 7.07
C PRO A 635 19.92 23.87 7.14
N ALA A 636 19.82 23.28 8.34
CA ALA A 636 19.52 21.85 8.50
C ALA A 636 18.12 21.43 8.01
N PRO A 637 17.01 22.13 8.29
CA PRO A 637 15.71 21.87 7.66
C PRO A 637 15.72 22.06 6.14
N LEU A 638 16.41 23.10 5.67
CA LEU A 638 16.53 23.41 4.24
C LEU A 638 17.32 22.34 3.50
N ALA A 639 18.41 21.83 4.06
CA ALA A 639 19.20 20.75 3.49
C ALA A 639 18.36 19.49 3.27
N ARG A 640 17.50 19.12 4.23
CA ARG A 640 16.56 18.01 4.10
C ARG A 640 15.53 18.24 3.00
N PHE A 641 14.98 19.43 2.92
CA PHE A 641 14.01 19.82 1.91
C PHE A 641 14.60 19.76 0.49
N LEU A 642 15.84 20.22 0.31
CA LEU A 642 16.50 20.25 -1.01
C LEU A 642 17.06 18.89 -1.46
N ALA A 643 17.42 18.00 -0.53
CA ALA A 643 18.12 16.75 -0.85
C ALA A 643 17.24 15.70 -1.56
N ALA A 644 15.96 15.57 -1.18
CA ALA A 644 15.03 14.59 -1.79
C ALA A 644 13.57 14.90 -1.33
N PRO A 645 12.55 14.35 -2.00
CA PRO A 645 11.18 14.38 -1.47
C PRO A 645 11.12 13.55 -0.17
N VAL A 646 11.34 14.20 0.96
CA VAL A 646 11.30 13.57 2.28
C VAL A 646 9.84 13.42 2.70
N PRO A 647 9.43 12.24 3.24
CA PRO A 647 8.10 12.11 3.80
C PRO A 647 7.92 13.08 4.97
N LEU A 648 6.80 13.77 4.97
CA LEU A 648 6.44 14.74 5.99
C LEU A 648 6.27 14.06 7.35
N THR A 649 7.00 14.53 8.37
CA THR A 649 6.82 14.04 9.75
C THR A 649 5.86 14.94 10.52
N GLY A 650 5.32 14.46 11.65
CA GLY A 650 4.51 15.28 12.55
C GLY A 650 5.31 16.44 13.13
N ARG A 651 6.61 16.22 13.39
CA ARG A 651 7.53 17.27 13.82
C ARG A 651 7.72 18.35 12.76
N ASP A 652 7.86 17.97 11.48
CA ASP A 652 7.99 18.93 10.39
C ASP A 652 6.69 19.73 10.23
N ALA A 653 5.53 19.09 10.39
CA ALA A 653 4.23 19.75 10.38
C ALA A 653 4.10 20.78 11.52
N TRP A 654 4.53 20.44 12.73
CA TRP A 654 4.54 21.35 13.87
C TRP A 654 5.51 22.53 13.70
N LEU A 655 6.68 22.30 13.07
CA LEU A 655 7.64 23.36 12.75
C LEU A 655 7.15 24.25 11.60
N ALA A 656 6.41 23.70 10.64
CA ALA A 656 5.79 24.45 9.54
C ALA A 656 4.79 25.48 10.06
N ALA A 657 3.96 25.11 11.04
CA ALA A 657 3.03 26.04 11.71
C ALA A 657 3.74 27.21 12.42
N ARG A 658 5.07 27.15 12.60
CA ARG A 658 5.92 28.20 13.23
C ARG A 658 6.83 28.92 12.24
N ASP A 659 6.63 28.74 10.94
CA ASP A 659 7.46 29.29 9.88
C ASP A 659 8.96 28.96 10.02
N SER A 660 9.26 27.78 10.54
CA SER A 660 10.66 27.35 10.79
C SER A 660 11.17 26.32 9.81
N VAL A 661 10.35 25.89 8.85
CA VAL A 661 10.66 24.89 7.80
C VAL A 661 10.11 25.38 6.46
N PRO A 662 10.78 25.06 5.34
CA PRO A 662 10.25 25.35 4.02
C PRO A 662 8.92 24.62 3.78
N ILE A 663 7.92 25.32 3.22
CA ILE A 663 6.58 24.81 2.91
C ILE A 663 6.41 24.81 1.39
N ASP A 664 6.19 23.63 0.80
CA ASP A 664 5.91 23.45 -0.64
C ASP A 664 4.48 23.00 -0.92
N ARG A 665 3.75 22.58 0.12
CA ARG A 665 2.39 22.02 0.02
C ARG A 665 1.38 22.95 0.71
N ALA A 666 0.09 22.66 0.50
CA ALA A 666 -0.97 23.38 1.19
C ALA A 666 -0.88 23.18 2.72
N ASP A 667 -1.23 24.21 3.48
CA ASP A 667 -1.20 24.22 4.96
C ASP A 667 -2.03 23.05 5.53
N THR A 668 -3.19 22.75 4.91
CA THR A 668 -4.05 21.62 5.30
C THR A 668 -3.36 20.26 5.28
N VAL A 669 -2.33 20.06 4.44
CA VAL A 669 -1.53 18.82 4.40
C VAL A 669 -0.69 18.69 5.66
N TYR A 670 -0.07 19.79 6.10
CA TYR A 670 0.74 19.84 7.33
C TYR A 670 -0.14 19.63 8.56
N ASP A 671 -1.27 20.35 8.65
CA ASP A 671 -2.22 20.20 9.75
C ASP A 671 -2.77 18.77 9.85
N THR A 672 -3.21 18.20 8.73
CA THR A 672 -3.69 16.81 8.71
C THR A 672 -2.61 15.85 9.18
N ARG A 673 -1.35 16.05 8.76
CA ARG A 673 -0.23 15.20 9.19
C ARG A 673 0.02 15.26 10.69
N LEU A 674 -0.10 16.45 11.29
CA LEU A 674 0.04 16.63 12.72
C LEU A 674 -0.99 15.80 13.50
N TYR A 675 -2.28 15.90 13.12
CA TYR A 675 -3.36 15.15 13.75
C TYR A 675 -3.24 13.63 13.49
N MET A 676 -2.77 13.21 12.30
CA MET A 676 -2.50 11.80 11.99
C MET A 676 -1.46 11.19 12.93
N THR A 677 -0.43 11.95 13.32
CA THR A 677 0.58 11.45 14.26
C THR A 677 -0.03 11.18 15.64
N VAL A 678 -0.96 12.02 16.09
CA VAL A 678 -1.70 11.80 17.33
C VAL A 678 -2.65 10.61 17.21
N SER A 679 -3.38 10.51 16.10
CA SER A 679 -4.29 9.38 15.82
C SER A 679 -3.54 8.04 15.83
N LEU A 680 -2.34 7.98 15.28
CA LEU A 680 -1.52 6.76 15.22
C LEU A 680 -1.20 6.20 16.62
N ALA A 681 -1.10 7.05 17.65
CA ALA A 681 -0.92 6.62 19.04
C ALA A 681 -2.21 5.99 19.62
N ILE A 682 -3.39 6.44 19.17
CA ILE A 682 -4.70 6.06 19.73
C ILE A 682 -5.29 4.83 19.01
N VAL A 683 -5.08 4.71 17.71
CA VAL A 683 -5.66 3.67 16.85
C VAL A 683 -5.44 2.24 17.36
N PRO A 684 -4.28 1.83 17.90
CA PRO A 684 -4.10 0.49 18.46
C PRO A 684 -5.06 0.20 19.63
N MET A 685 -5.37 1.19 20.46
CA MET A 685 -6.34 1.04 21.54
C MET A 685 -7.75 0.80 21.01
N LEU A 686 -8.16 1.56 19.99
CA LEU A 686 -9.41 1.36 19.27
C LEU A 686 -9.50 -0.04 18.66
N MET A 687 -8.43 -0.52 18.03
CA MET A 687 -8.38 -1.86 17.43
C MET A 687 -8.53 -2.97 18.48
N LEU A 688 -7.98 -2.77 19.68
CA LEU A 688 -8.18 -3.69 20.79
C LEU A 688 -9.64 -3.66 21.29
N PHE A 689 -10.27 -2.48 21.37
CA PHE A 689 -11.71 -2.36 21.73
C PHE A 689 -12.56 -3.14 20.73
N LEU A 690 -12.30 -2.99 19.46
CA LEU A 690 -13.01 -3.69 18.39
C LEU A 690 -12.81 -5.22 18.48
N ALA A 691 -11.58 -5.68 18.75
CA ALA A 691 -11.27 -7.09 18.97
C ALA A 691 -12.05 -7.65 20.19
N THR A 692 -12.11 -6.88 21.27
CA THR A 692 -12.83 -7.26 22.49
C THR A 692 -14.34 -7.36 22.24
N ALA A 693 -14.92 -6.37 21.57
CA ALA A 693 -16.33 -6.35 21.21
C ALA A 693 -16.76 -7.56 20.35
N LEU A 694 -15.88 -8.03 19.47
CA LEU A 694 -16.18 -9.14 18.56
C LEU A 694 -16.05 -10.53 19.21
N VAL A 695 -15.16 -10.71 20.19
CA VAL A 695 -14.85 -12.05 20.76
C VAL A 695 -15.35 -12.24 22.19
N VAL A 696 -15.25 -11.20 23.02
CA VAL A 696 -15.56 -11.32 24.47
C VAL A 696 -17.05 -11.31 24.72
N VAL A 697 -17.82 -10.66 23.85
CA VAL A 697 -19.30 -10.65 23.94
C VAL A 697 -19.85 -12.08 23.87
N PRO A 698 -20.64 -12.54 24.87
CA PRO A 698 -21.16 -13.91 24.91
C PRO A 698 -22.17 -14.14 23.78
N ARG A 699 -21.79 -14.98 22.80
CA ARG A 699 -22.69 -15.53 21.77
C ARG A 699 -22.74 -17.05 21.90
N LYS A 700 -23.91 -17.65 21.68
CA LYS A 700 -24.15 -19.08 21.93
C LYS A 700 -23.22 -20.03 21.18
N GLU A 701 -22.70 -19.67 20.00
CA GLU A 701 -21.69 -20.42 19.27
C GLU A 701 -20.75 -19.46 18.55
N VAL A 702 -19.49 -19.42 18.95
CA VAL A 702 -18.45 -18.62 18.29
C VAL A 702 -17.60 -19.52 17.42
N VAL A 703 -17.84 -19.49 16.12
CA VAL A 703 -16.95 -20.09 15.15
C VAL A 703 -15.79 -19.12 14.92
N LEU A 704 -14.57 -19.52 15.31
CA LEU A 704 -13.36 -18.71 15.18
C LEU A 704 -13.21 -18.06 13.77
N GLY A 705 -13.59 -18.80 12.72
CA GLY A 705 -13.56 -18.30 11.35
C GLY A 705 -14.52 -17.11 11.11
N GLN A 706 -15.69 -17.10 11.75
CA GLN A 706 -16.64 -15.98 11.63
C GLN A 706 -16.11 -14.73 12.33
N CYS A 707 -15.51 -14.89 13.51
CA CYS A 707 -14.89 -13.76 14.22
C CYS A 707 -13.73 -13.16 13.43
N LEU A 708 -12.86 -13.99 12.86
CA LEU A 708 -11.78 -13.52 12.01
C LEU A 708 -12.30 -12.79 10.77
N PHE A 709 -13.36 -13.32 10.16
CA PHE A 709 -13.98 -12.66 9.01
C PHE A 709 -14.61 -11.30 9.38
N GLN A 710 -15.40 -11.25 10.45
CA GLN A 710 -16.01 -10.01 10.93
C GLN A 710 -14.95 -8.96 11.29
N ALA A 711 -13.87 -9.39 11.93
CA ALA A 711 -12.79 -8.51 12.29
C ALA A 711 -11.98 -8.00 11.09
N ALA A 712 -11.68 -8.89 10.14
CA ALA A 712 -11.05 -8.46 8.90
C ALA A 712 -11.92 -7.44 8.17
N THR A 713 -13.25 -7.67 8.11
CA THR A 713 -14.20 -6.75 7.48
C THR A 713 -14.26 -5.41 8.23
N ALA A 714 -14.34 -5.43 9.56
CA ALA A 714 -14.43 -4.20 10.36
C ALA A 714 -13.11 -3.41 10.33
N GLY A 715 -11.96 -4.08 10.45
CA GLY A 715 -10.65 -3.45 10.34
C GLY A 715 -10.42 -2.86 8.95
N LEU A 716 -10.87 -3.57 7.91
CA LEU A 716 -10.82 -3.10 6.53
C LEU A 716 -11.69 -1.86 6.33
N ALA A 717 -12.95 -1.90 6.81
CA ALA A 717 -13.88 -0.77 6.72
C ALA A 717 -13.33 0.46 7.45
N TYR A 718 -12.70 0.26 8.62
CA TYR A 718 -12.01 1.33 9.32
C TYR A 718 -10.91 1.96 8.46
N LEU A 719 -9.99 1.15 7.92
CA LEU A 719 -8.87 1.66 7.13
C LEU A 719 -9.32 2.42 5.88
N VAL A 720 -10.39 1.94 5.22
CA VAL A 720 -10.99 2.64 4.06
C VAL A 720 -11.51 3.99 4.46
N LEU A 721 -12.34 4.03 5.51
CA LEU A 721 -12.97 5.26 5.95
C LEU A 721 -11.93 6.26 6.46
N ASP A 722 -10.97 5.79 7.28
CA ASP A 722 -9.89 6.60 7.81
C ASP A 722 -9.01 7.19 6.69
N GLY A 723 -8.57 6.36 5.75
CA GLY A 723 -7.79 6.83 4.59
C GLY A 723 -8.55 7.83 3.71
N TRP A 724 -9.84 7.59 3.47
CA TRP A 724 -10.68 8.51 2.69
C TRP A 724 -10.86 9.86 3.39
N LEU A 725 -11.17 9.85 4.68
CA LEU A 725 -11.31 11.08 5.47
C LEU A 725 -10.00 11.86 5.55
N GLN A 726 -8.85 11.19 5.71
CA GLN A 726 -7.54 11.84 5.69
C GLN A 726 -7.26 12.56 4.36
N VAL A 727 -7.67 11.99 3.22
CA VAL A 727 -7.55 12.66 1.91
C VAL A 727 -8.44 13.89 1.84
N LEU A 728 -9.67 13.83 2.35
CA LEU A 728 -10.56 14.97 2.42
C LEU A 728 -9.99 16.09 3.33
N GLY A 729 -9.32 15.71 4.43
CA GLY A 729 -8.59 16.66 5.29
C GLY A 729 -7.42 17.32 4.57
N GLN A 730 -6.59 16.53 3.88
CA GLN A 730 -5.46 17.04 3.10
C GLN A 730 -5.90 17.92 1.93
N SER A 731 -7.05 17.65 1.33
CA SER A 731 -7.63 18.48 0.26
C SER A 731 -8.24 19.80 0.77
N GLY A 732 -8.44 19.94 2.09
CA GLY A 732 -9.14 21.07 2.67
C GLY A 732 -10.67 21.03 2.54
N SER A 733 -11.23 19.93 1.99
CA SER A 733 -12.68 19.76 1.87
C SER A 733 -13.37 19.52 3.21
N VAL A 734 -12.63 18.96 4.17
CA VAL A 734 -13.06 18.74 5.55
C VAL A 734 -11.98 19.32 6.48
N PRO A 735 -12.35 19.98 7.58
CA PRO A 735 -11.36 20.47 8.56
C PRO A 735 -10.44 19.34 9.03
N PRO A 736 -9.10 19.51 9.07
CA PRO A 736 -8.13 18.47 9.39
C PRO A 736 -8.41 17.69 10.68
N PRO A 737 -8.79 18.33 11.83
CA PRO A 737 -9.09 17.61 13.06
C PRO A 737 -10.31 16.69 12.92
N LEU A 738 -11.36 17.12 12.23
CA LEU A 738 -12.55 16.31 11.95
C LEU A 738 -12.23 15.13 11.02
N ALA A 739 -11.46 15.38 9.97
CA ALA A 739 -11.06 14.36 9.01
C ALA A 739 -10.28 13.22 9.66
N VAL A 740 -9.44 13.51 10.66
CA VAL A 740 -8.65 12.47 11.34
C VAL A 740 -9.40 11.82 12.51
N ALA A 741 -10.28 12.55 13.19
CA ALA A 741 -10.98 12.04 14.37
C ALA A 741 -12.25 11.22 14.02
N ALA A 742 -12.88 11.46 12.88
CA ALA A 742 -14.21 10.90 12.58
C ALA A 742 -14.22 9.37 12.50
N ALA A 743 -13.26 8.73 11.82
CA ALA A 743 -13.20 7.27 11.76
C ALA A 743 -12.91 6.63 13.13
N PRO A 744 -11.89 7.06 13.90
CA PRO A 744 -11.68 6.57 15.26
C PRO A 744 -12.89 6.75 16.19
N LEU A 745 -13.58 7.88 16.13
CA LEU A 745 -14.76 8.12 16.96
C LEU A 745 -15.92 7.20 16.57
N LEU A 746 -16.22 7.03 15.29
CA LEU A 746 -17.31 6.21 14.81
C LEU A 746 -17.09 4.74 15.18
N PHE A 747 -15.92 4.18 14.94
CA PHE A 747 -15.64 2.79 15.29
C PHE A 747 -15.44 2.59 16.80
N GLY A 748 -14.95 3.62 17.51
CA GLY A 748 -14.83 3.60 18.97
C GLY A 748 -16.17 3.57 19.67
N THR A 749 -17.11 4.41 19.27
CA THR A 749 -18.48 4.42 19.80
C THR A 749 -19.20 3.11 19.49
N PHE A 750 -19.06 2.59 18.27
CA PHE A 750 -19.62 1.30 17.88
C PHE A 750 -19.06 0.13 18.73
N ALA A 751 -17.74 0.09 18.93
CA ALA A 751 -17.13 -0.93 19.77
C ALA A 751 -17.55 -0.81 21.24
N LEU A 752 -17.64 0.41 21.76
CA LEU A 752 -18.07 0.69 23.13
C LEU A 752 -19.53 0.27 23.35
N GLU A 753 -20.42 0.59 22.42
CA GLU A 753 -21.82 0.18 22.46
C GLU A 753 -21.95 -1.35 22.52
N LEU A 754 -21.20 -2.09 21.68
CA LEU A 754 -21.21 -3.55 21.70
C LEU A 754 -20.73 -4.13 23.04
N ILE A 755 -19.72 -3.51 23.67
CA ILE A 755 -19.20 -3.95 24.98
C ILE A 755 -20.22 -3.66 26.07
N LEU A 756 -20.79 -2.46 26.13
CA LEU A 756 -21.78 -2.07 27.16
C LEU A 756 -23.05 -2.90 27.06
N ASN A 757 -23.60 -3.11 25.87
CA ASN A 757 -24.77 -3.94 25.66
C ASN A 757 -24.54 -5.42 26.03
N SER A 758 -23.29 -5.88 26.06
CA SER A 758 -22.97 -7.23 26.52
C SER A 758 -22.98 -7.38 28.03
N GLU A 759 -22.67 -6.34 28.77
CA GLU A 759 -22.67 -6.34 30.25
C GLU A 759 -24.08 -6.22 30.82
N THR A 760 -25.02 -5.60 30.07
CA THR A 760 -26.43 -5.48 30.51
C THR A 760 -27.26 -6.76 30.27
N ASN A 761 -26.77 -7.69 29.45
CA ASN A 761 -27.45 -8.98 29.15
C ASN A 761 -26.86 -10.19 29.92
N ILE A 762 -25.96 -9.98 30.87
CA ILE A 762 -25.44 -10.95 31.83
C ILE A 762 -26.13 -10.72 33.19
#